data_b94370120eba0d0f881868c7fa5abaad
#
_entry.id   b94370120eba0d0f881868c7fa5abaad
#
_cell.length_a   1.000
_cell.length_b   1.000
_cell.length_c   1.000
_cell.angle_alpha   90.00
_cell.angle_beta   90.00
_cell.angle_gamma   90.00
#
_symmetry.space_group_name_H-M   'P 1'
#
loop_
_entity.id
_entity.type
_entity.pdbx_description
1 polymer ?
#
loop_
_entity_poly.entity_id
_entity_poly.type
_entity_poly.pdbx_seq_one_letter_code
_entity_poly.pdbx_strand_id
1 'polypeptide(L)'
;MLMLLKRIMWEVKPMRAKIVNFYTRNQQLIKRTLIILYDLMVVWVAGVLALLLRFDLSFSKIPDNFLENMQAVLLFNMFATVIIFTLNRLYSSLWAYAGVVEMQRIILAVFETTIVEVFISMIKEKNGEGYFLPRTYHFLYFFILLLLSAGIRFLYRTVRMQITSRVNSANVQTSRVMLIGAGETGHMVIRDVLSSASVMKELCCIIDDDKNKVGSYINGIKVVGDRYSIPENAEKFKINEIIIAIPSASRKELSELINICTSTGCKLKITPSVTEIMEGHISATLLRDVSVEDLLGREPVNVELDLVMGYVSGKTVLVTGGGGSIGSELCRQIAGHKPKQLIIVDIYENNAYDIELELRHNFPELNLVVLIASVRNLDRLDSIFSKYRPNLVYHAAAHKHVPLMENSPNEAIKNNVLGTYNTVKTADKYGVERFVLISTDKAVNPTNVMGASKRICEMIIQTFGHHSKTEFVAVRFGNVLGSNGSVIPLFKKQIENGGPVTVTHPDIIRYFMTIPEAVSLVLQAGAYAKGGEIFILEMGEPVKILDLAKNIIRLSGFVPDRDIKIEFSGLRPGEKLYEELLMEEEGLRDTDNKLIHIGRAIEMDEDKFKSELEEIIELAFTEPSGEKIREAIRKIVPTYKG
;
A
#
# COMPACT_ATOMS: atom_id res chain seq x y z
N MET A 1 -55.88 14.92 -37.05
CA MET A 1 -54.54 15.48 -36.86
C MET A 1 -53.70 14.67 -35.87
N LEU A 2 -54.21 14.39 -34.64
CA LEU A 2 -53.47 13.55 -33.65
C LEU A 2 -53.18 12.12 -34.09
N MET A 3 -54.06 11.46 -34.83
CA MET A 3 -53.84 10.13 -35.39
C MET A 3 -52.77 10.12 -36.49
N LEU A 4 -52.69 11.15 -37.32
CA LEU A 4 -51.67 11.29 -38.37
C LEU A 4 -50.26 11.52 -37.74
N LEU A 5 -50.17 12.33 -36.71
CA LEU A 5 -48.93 12.58 -35.96
C LEU A 5 -48.44 11.30 -35.22
N LYS A 6 -49.34 10.53 -34.63
CA LYS A 6 -49.00 9.23 -34.03
C LYS A 6 -48.51 8.20 -35.06
N ARG A 7 -49.10 8.20 -36.28
CA ARG A 7 -48.70 7.29 -37.35
C ARG A 7 -47.33 7.67 -37.92
N ILE A 8 -47.05 8.97 -38.13
CA ILE A 8 -45.72 9.47 -38.53
C ILE A 8 -44.67 9.18 -37.46
N MET A 9 -44.97 9.38 -36.17
CA MET A 9 -44.07 9.03 -35.07
C MET A 9 -43.80 7.51 -34.96
N TRP A 10 -44.73 6.68 -35.36
CA TRP A 10 -44.58 5.22 -35.32
C TRP A 10 -43.73 4.72 -36.48
N GLU A 11 -43.83 5.31 -37.68
CA GLU A 11 -42.99 5.00 -38.85
C GLU A 11 -41.54 5.50 -38.70
N VAL A 12 -41.32 6.61 -37.98
CA VAL A 12 -39.99 7.15 -37.75
C VAL A 12 -39.18 6.39 -36.70
N LYS A 13 -39.83 5.76 -35.70
CA LYS A 13 -39.16 4.97 -34.66
C LYS A 13 -38.31 3.80 -35.18
N PRO A 14 -38.83 2.90 -36.08
CA PRO A 14 -38.04 1.78 -36.60
C PRO A 14 -36.90 2.25 -37.54
N MET A 15 -37.12 3.35 -38.28
CA MET A 15 -36.07 3.95 -39.14
C MET A 15 -34.97 4.55 -38.31
N ARG A 16 -35.30 5.27 -37.23
CA ARG A 16 -34.35 5.83 -36.27
C ARG A 16 -33.54 4.71 -35.57
N ALA A 17 -34.17 3.62 -35.18
CA ALA A 17 -33.50 2.46 -34.59
C ALA A 17 -32.54 1.77 -35.58
N LYS A 18 -32.95 1.64 -36.85
CA LYS A 18 -32.07 1.09 -37.92
C LYS A 18 -30.86 1.99 -38.18
N ILE A 19 -31.06 3.32 -38.22
CA ILE A 19 -29.98 4.28 -38.41
C ILE A 19 -29.00 4.26 -37.19
N VAL A 20 -29.53 4.21 -35.97
CA VAL A 20 -28.73 4.11 -34.76
C VAL A 20 -27.95 2.79 -34.73
N ASN A 21 -28.56 1.66 -35.03
CA ASN A 21 -27.89 0.36 -35.12
C ASN A 21 -26.84 0.30 -36.23
N PHE A 22 -27.12 0.90 -37.40
CA PHE A 22 -26.17 1.00 -38.50
C PHE A 22 -24.98 1.87 -38.08
N TYR A 23 -25.24 3.01 -37.44
CA TYR A 23 -24.20 3.91 -36.94
C TYR A 23 -23.33 3.24 -35.87
N THR A 24 -23.92 2.58 -34.88
CA THR A 24 -23.16 1.90 -33.80
C THR A 24 -22.31 0.76 -34.35
N ARG A 25 -22.83 -0.01 -35.33
CA ARG A 25 -22.09 -1.11 -35.95
C ARG A 25 -20.93 -0.66 -36.84
N ASN A 26 -21.08 0.49 -37.50
CA ASN A 26 -20.11 1.00 -38.49
C ASN A 26 -19.40 2.30 -38.03
N GLN A 27 -19.43 2.63 -36.75
CA GLN A 27 -18.95 3.90 -36.23
C GLN A 27 -17.49 4.22 -36.61
N GLN A 28 -16.60 3.22 -36.57
CA GLN A 28 -15.21 3.40 -36.95
C GLN A 28 -15.02 3.65 -38.45
N LEU A 29 -15.78 2.94 -39.29
CA LEU A 29 -15.74 3.11 -40.76
C LEU A 29 -16.22 4.51 -41.13
N ILE A 30 -17.38 4.93 -40.56
CA ILE A 30 -17.96 6.25 -40.83
C ILE A 30 -16.97 7.37 -40.46
N LYS A 31 -16.35 7.26 -39.25
CA LYS A 31 -15.34 8.23 -38.79
C LYS A 31 -14.13 8.30 -39.75
N ARG A 32 -13.61 7.16 -40.17
CA ARG A 32 -12.48 7.09 -41.10
C ARG A 32 -12.83 7.75 -42.42
N THR A 33 -14.00 7.43 -42.99
CA THR A 33 -14.47 8.01 -44.24
C THR A 33 -14.62 9.53 -44.15
N LEU A 34 -15.20 10.04 -43.04
CA LEU A 34 -15.35 11.48 -42.84
C LEU A 34 -14.00 12.21 -42.73
N ILE A 35 -13.00 11.62 -42.06
CA ILE A 35 -11.64 12.21 -41.98
C ILE A 35 -10.96 12.20 -43.34
N ILE A 36 -11.09 11.12 -44.14
CA ILE A 36 -10.54 11.06 -45.49
C ILE A 36 -11.18 12.13 -46.36
N LEU A 37 -12.50 12.28 -46.34
CA LEU A 37 -13.20 13.31 -47.11
C LEU A 37 -12.76 14.73 -46.70
N TYR A 38 -12.58 14.94 -45.39
CA TYR A 38 -12.04 16.19 -44.86
C TYR A 38 -10.61 16.45 -45.40
N ASP A 39 -9.70 15.48 -45.30
CA ASP A 39 -8.33 15.66 -45.76
C ASP A 39 -8.25 15.93 -47.30
N LEU A 40 -9.09 15.27 -48.09
CA LEU A 40 -9.21 15.56 -49.52
C LEU A 40 -9.66 17.01 -49.76
N MET A 41 -10.65 17.49 -49.00
CA MET A 41 -11.08 18.90 -49.07
C MET A 41 -9.95 19.85 -48.64
N VAL A 42 -9.21 19.51 -47.58
CA VAL A 42 -8.09 20.33 -47.07
C VAL A 42 -6.96 20.43 -48.10
N VAL A 43 -6.62 19.36 -48.79
CA VAL A 43 -5.62 19.36 -49.87
C VAL A 43 -6.03 20.36 -50.96
N TRP A 44 -7.30 20.33 -51.39
CA TRP A 44 -7.82 21.25 -52.37
C TRP A 44 -7.81 22.71 -51.86
N VAL A 45 -8.32 22.95 -50.66
CA VAL A 45 -8.33 24.29 -50.03
C VAL A 45 -6.93 24.83 -49.86
N ALA A 46 -5.98 23.99 -49.38
CA ALA A 46 -4.58 24.39 -49.22
C ALA A 46 -3.94 24.83 -50.55
N GLY A 47 -4.21 24.11 -51.63
CA GLY A 47 -3.72 24.48 -52.97
C GLY A 47 -4.27 25.81 -53.46
N VAL A 48 -5.60 25.98 -53.37
CA VAL A 48 -6.24 27.25 -53.79
C VAL A 48 -5.75 28.43 -52.95
N LEU A 49 -5.70 28.27 -51.61
CA LEU A 49 -5.24 29.32 -50.69
C LEU A 49 -3.76 29.65 -50.90
N ALA A 50 -2.91 28.66 -51.15
CA ALA A 50 -1.49 28.88 -51.41
C ALA A 50 -1.29 29.70 -52.68
N LEU A 51 -2.07 29.42 -53.73
CA LEU A 51 -2.00 30.20 -54.99
C LEU A 51 -2.56 31.62 -54.80
N LEU A 52 -3.69 31.76 -54.12
CA LEU A 52 -4.29 33.06 -53.78
C LEU A 52 -3.33 33.93 -52.96
N LEU A 53 -2.74 33.41 -51.93
CA LEU A 53 -1.76 34.14 -51.10
C LEU A 53 -0.53 34.55 -51.91
N ARG A 54 -0.11 33.74 -52.88
CA ARG A 54 1.02 34.07 -53.76
C ARG A 54 0.69 35.28 -54.66
N PHE A 55 -0.59 35.48 -55.00
CA PHE A 55 -1.07 36.53 -55.87
C PHE A 55 -1.93 37.58 -55.16
N ASP A 56 -1.56 37.94 -53.91
CA ASP A 56 -2.16 39.00 -53.07
C ASP A 56 -3.68 38.86 -52.90
N LEU A 57 -4.17 37.60 -52.73
CA LEU A 57 -5.58 37.27 -52.58
C LEU A 57 -6.51 37.73 -53.74
N SER A 58 -5.94 37.90 -54.93
CA SER A 58 -6.67 38.37 -56.14
C SER A 58 -6.73 37.28 -57.20
N PHE A 59 -7.88 36.71 -57.46
CA PHE A 59 -8.10 35.72 -58.52
C PHE A 59 -7.77 36.27 -59.88
N SER A 60 -8.00 37.56 -60.17
CA SER A 60 -7.76 38.19 -61.45
C SER A 60 -6.26 38.36 -61.80
N LYS A 61 -5.39 38.25 -60.80
CA LYS A 61 -3.93 38.32 -61.00
C LYS A 61 -3.29 36.94 -61.22
N ILE A 62 -4.05 35.85 -61.04
CA ILE A 62 -3.53 34.51 -61.27
C ILE A 62 -3.57 34.20 -62.75
N PRO A 63 -2.42 33.90 -63.43
CA PRO A 63 -2.41 33.45 -64.81
C PRO A 63 -3.15 32.11 -64.96
N ASP A 64 -3.97 31.97 -66.00
CA ASP A 64 -4.81 30.78 -66.26
C ASP A 64 -3.95 29.50 -66.30
N ASN A 65 -2.77 29.53 -66.79
CA ASN A 65 -1.82 28.42 -66.87
C ASN A 65 -1.46 27.83 -65.47
N PHE A 66 -1.34 28.71 -64.48
CA PHE A 66 -1.08 28.21 -63.08
C PHE A 66 -2.32 27.61 -62.43
N LEU A 67 -3.50 28.13 -62.81
CA LEU A 67 -4.76 27.61 -62.28
C LEU A 67 -5.06 26.18 -62.78
N GLU A 68 -4.88 26.00 -64.12
CA GLU A 68 -5.07 24.70 -64.76
C GLU A 68 -4.04 23.67 -64.25
N ASN A 69 -2.76 24.08 -64.19
CA ASN A 69 -1.72 23.19 -63.69
C ASN A 69 -1.93 22.80 -62.21
N MET A 70 -2.29 23.78 -61.38
CA MET A 70 -2.63 23.53 -59.99
C MET A 70 -3.75 22.49 -59.85
N GLN A 71 -4.85 22.61 -60.61
CA GLN A 71 -5.97 21.67 -60.58
C GLN A 71 -5.52 20.25 -60.94
N ALA A 72 -4.74 20.12 -62.02
CA ALA A 72 -4.24 18.82 -62.44
C ALA A 72 -3.27 18.18 -61.44
N VAL A 73 -2.37 18.97 -60.82
CA VAL A 73 -1.44 18.50 -59.78
C VAL A 73 -2.18 18.11 -58.53
N LEU A 74 -3.21 18.88 -58.12
CA LEU A 74 -4.00 18.60 -56.93
C LEU A 74 -4.78 17.28 -57.02
N LEU A 75 -5.32 16.93 -58.18
CA LEU A 75 -6.04 15.65 -58.35
C LEU A 75 -5.13 14.46 -58.07
N PHE A 76 -3.88 14.47 -58.57
CA PHE A 76 -2.89 13.43 -58.26
C PHE A 76 -2.47 13.48 -56.78
N ASN A 77 -2.26 14.68 -56.23
CA ASN A 77 -1.83 14.87 -54.86
C ASN A 77 -2.92 14.45 -53.82
N MET A 78 -4.20 14.64 -54.13
CA MET A 78 -5.30 14.14 -53.34
C MET A 78 -5.23 12.60 -53.19
N PHE A 79 -4.96 11.89 -54.28
CA PHE A 79 -4.79 10.44 -54.25
C PHE A 79 -3.54 10.03 -53.45
N ALA A 80 -2.41 10.69 -53.69
CA ALA A 80 -1.15 10.46 -52.97
C ALA A 80 -1.31 10.73 -51.47
N THR A 81 -2.04 11.79 -51.08
CA THR A 81 -2.29 12.14 -49.68
C THR A 81 -3.01 11.01 -48.93
N VAL A 82 -4.03 10.40 -49.53
CA VAL A 82 -4.75 9.28 -48.89
C VAL A 82 -3.80 8.11 -48.63
N ILE A 83 -2.92 7.80 -49.58
CA ILE A 83 -1.91 6.73 -49.43
C ILE A 83 -0.92 7.08 -48.31
N ILE A 84 -0.30 8.26 -48.37
CA ILE A 84 0.73 8.73 -47.45
C ILE A 84 0.16 8.80 -46.03
N PHE A 85 -1.03 9.39 -45.86
CA PHE A 85 -1.68 9.49 -44.55
C PHE A 85 -2.10 8.11 -43.99
N THR A 86 -2.43 7.15 -44.85
CA THR A 86 -2.69 5.75 -44.44
C THR A 86 -1.40 5.07 -43.97
N LEU A 87 -0.30 5.22 -44.70
CA LEU A 87 1.01 4.65 -44.35
C LEU A 87 1.53 5.23 -43.04
N ASN A 88 1.35 6.54 -42.81
CA ASN A 88 1.70 7.22 -41.57
C ASN A 88 0.67 6.96 -40.45
N ARG A 89 -0.31 6.05 -40.65
CA ARG A 89 -1.34 5.64 -39.66
C ARG A 89 -2.24 6.77 -39.18
N LEU A 90 -2.39 7.88 -39.89
CA LEU A 90 -3.22 9.00 -39.46
C LEU A 90 -4.72 8.67 -39.41
N TYR A 91 -5.20 7.69 -40.18
CA TYR A 91 -6.58 7.23 -40.20
C TYR A 91 -6.86 6.10 -39.18
N SER A 92 -5.83 5.54 -38.55
CA SER A 92 -5.94 4.50 -37.51
C SER A 92 -5.64 5.00 -36.10
N SER A 93 -5.09 6.22 -35.98
CA SER A 93 -4.77 6.84 -34.68
C SER A 93 -6.03 7.29 -33.92
N LEU A 94 -6.01 7.14 -32.59
CA LEU A 94 -7.07 7.62 -31.70
C LEU A 94 -6.84 9.09 -31.35
N TRP A 95 -7.36 9.99 -32.17
CA TRP A 95 -7.16 11.45 -32.04
C TRP A 95 -7.63 12.06 -30.71
N ALA A 96 -8.47 11.34 -29.95
CA ALA A 96 -8.86 11.74 -28.59
C ALA A 96 -7.66 11.82 -27.62
N TYR A 97 -6.59 11.07 -27.90
CA TYR A 97 -5.39 10.95 -27.08
C TYR A 97 -4.12 11.39 -27.81
N ALA A 98 -4.25 12.14 -28.91
CA ALA A 98 -3.13 12.57 -29.70
C ALA A 98 -2.10 13.35 -28.88
N GLY A 99 -0.82 12.98 -28.99
CA GLY A 99 0.32 13.58 -28.29
C GLY A 99 1.38 14.11 -29.26
N VAL A 100 2.61 14.20 -28.76
CA VAL A 100 3.78 14.68 -29.54
C VAL A 100 4.07 13.74 -30.72
N VAL A 101 3.92 12.43 -30.52
CA VAL A 101 4.18 11.42 -31.57
C VAL A 101 3.22 11.56 -32.74
N GLU A 102 1.94 11.82 -32.49
CA GLU A 102 0.94 12.04 -33.53
C GLU A 102 1.21 13.34 -34.28
N MET A 103 1.69 14.40 -33.61
CA MET A 103 2.10 15.63 -34.24
C MET A 103 3.29 15.40 -35.21
N GLN A 104 4.31 14.64 -34.75
CA GLN A 104 5.45 14.30 -35.61
C GLN A 104 5.02 13.53 -36.88
N ARG A 105 4.06 12.59 -36.72
CA ARG A 105 3.50 11.85 -37.87
C ARG A 105 2.74 12.76 -38.85
N ILE A 106 1.99 13.76 -38.35
CA ILE A 106 1.32 14.73 -39.21
C ILE A 106 2.36 15.53 -39.99
N ILE A 107 3.39 16.07 -39.32
CA ILE A 107 4.45 16.86 -39.96
C ILE A 107 5.14 16.03 -41.04
N LEU A 108 5.52 14.79 -40.76
CA LEU A 108 6.15 13.89 -41.70
C LEU A 108 5.25 13.60 -42.91
N ALA A 109 3.99 13.23 -42.66
CA ALA A 109 3.04 12.93 -43.74
C ALA A 109 2.76 14.14 -44.66
N VAL A 110 2.63 15.35 -44.09
CA VAL A 110 2.44 16.59 -44.85
C VAL A 110 3.70 16.93 -45.63
N PHE A 111 4.89 16.71 -45.07
CA PHE A 111 6.16 16.91 -45.76
C PHE A 111 6.30 15.95 -46.95
N GLU A 112 6.03 14.66 -46.77
CA GLU A 112 6.02 13.66 -47.85
C GLU A 112 5.03 14.02 -48.97
N THR A 113 3.81 14.46 -48.60
CA THR A 113 2.78 14.89 -49.54
C THR A 113 3.23 16.11 -50.35
N THR A 114 3.91 17.07 -49.71
CA THR A 114 4.44 18.25 -50.38
C THR A 114 5.58 17.88 -51.35
N ILE A 115 6.45 16.94 -50.99
CA ILE A 115 7.49 16.43 -51.89
C ILE A 115 6.86 15.81 -53.14
N VAL A 116 5.84 14.98 -52.98
CA VAL A 116 5.12 14.37 -54.11
C VAL A 116 4.48 15.42 -54.99
N GLU A 117 3.88 16.46 -54.40
CA GLU A 117 3.27 17.58 -55.09
C GLU A 117 4.32 18.35 -55.96
N VAL A 118 5.48 18.68 -55.38
CA VAL A 118 6.61 19.31 -56.11
C VAL A 118 7.07 18.42 -57.26
N PHE A 119 7.23 17.11 -57.00
CA PHE A 119 7.70 16.15 -58.00
C PHE A 119 6.73 16.02 -59.20
N ILE A 120 5.42 15.96 -58.93
CA ILE A 120 4.38 15.93 -59.96
C ILE A 120 4.43 17.23 -60.82
N SER A 121 4.58 18.40 -60.16
CA SER A 121 4.69 19.69 -60.84
C SER A 121 5.91 19.75 -61.77
N MET A 122 7.07 19.19 -61.31
CA MET A 122 8.29 19.11 -62.12
C MET A 122 8.14 18.19 -63.35
N ILE A 123 7.49 17.01 -63.18
CA ILE A 123 7.27 16.07 -64.29
C ILE A 123 6.38 16.72 -65.38
N LYS A 124 5.31 17.39 -64.99
CA LYS A 124 4.40 18.06 -65.94
C LYS A 124 5.07 19.15 -66.71
N GLU A 125 5.91 19.96 -66.06
CA GLU A 125 6.73 20.98 -66.76
C GLU A 125 7.67 20.34 -67.81
N LYS A 126 8.41 19.29 -67.41
CA LYS A 126 9.37 18.60 -68.28
C LYS A 126 8.71 17.91 -69.46
N ASN A 127 7.48 17.43 -69.33
CA ASN A 127 6.73 16.81 -70.43
C ASN A 127 6.03 17.82 -71.36
N GLY A 128 6.10 19.12 -71.05
CA GLY A 128 5.40 20.15 -71.82
C GLY A 128 3.89 20.18 -71.59
N GLU A 129 3.40 19.48 -70.49
CA GLU A 129 1.96 19.37 -70.16
C GLU A 129 1.51 20.49 -69.24
N GLY A 130 2.39 21.41 -68.80
CA GLY A 130 2.07 22.48 -67.86
C GLY A 130 3.28 23.35 -67.50
N TYR A 131 3.08 24.29 -66.58
CA TYR A 131 4.11 25.19 -66.05
C TYR A 131 4.47 24.80 -64.63
N PHE A 132 5.74 24.92 -64.21
CA PHE A 132 6.14 24.73 -62.81
C PHE A 132 5.48 25.79 -61.97
N LEU A 133 4.83 25.32 -60.87
CA LEU A 133 4.20 26.24 -59.94
C LEU A 133 5.24 27.06 -59.16
N PRO A 134 4.94 28.33 -58.82
CA PRO A 134 5.89 29.19 -58.12
C PRO A 134 6.47 28.55 -56.87
N ARG A 135 7.79 28.64 -56.62
CA ARG A 135 8.44 28.03 -55.45
C ARG A 135 7.78 28.42 -54.13
N THR A 136 7.32 29.68 -54.04
CA THR A 136 6.59 30.18 -52.85
C THR A 136 5.24 29.49 -52.63
N TYR A 137 4.60 28.98 -53.70
CA TYR A 137 3.36 28.21 -53.61
C TYR A 137 3.57 26.92 -52.82
N HIS A 138 4.64 26.16 -53.06
CA HIS A 138 4.93 24.91 -52.39
C HIS A 138 5.17 25.12 -50.88
N PHE A 139 5.86 26.21 -50.50
CA PHE A 139 6.04 26.58 -49.10
C PHE A 139 4.70 26.93 -48.41
N LEU A 140 3.90 27.77 -49.05
CA LEU A 140 2.59 28.15 -48.55
C LEU A 140 1.66 26.92 -48.43
N TYR A 141 1.67 26.05 -49.43
CA TYR A 141 0.91 24.81 -49.44
C TYR A 141 1.27 23.93 -48.27
N PHE A 142 2.56 23.70 -48.01
CA PHE A 142 3.02 22.93 -46.86
C PHE A 142 2.46 23.47 -45.53
N PHE A 143 2.63 24.74 -45.26
CA PHE A 143 2.20 25.34 -44.00
C PHE A 143 0.67 25.37 -43.85
N ILE A 144 -0.07 25.65 -44.90
CA ILE A 144 -1.54 25.66 -44.88
C ILE A 144 -2.06 24.22 -44.67
N LEU A 145 -1.53 23.25 -45.41
CA LEU A 145 -1.90 21.85 -45.28
C LEU A 145 -1.60 21.33 -43.86
N LEU A 146 -0.43 21.68 -43.31
CA LEU A 146 -0.06 21.32 -41.94
C LEU A 146 -1.03 21.92 -40.91
N LEU A 147 -1.31 23.22 -41.03
CA LEU A 147 -2.19 23.92 -40.10
C LEU A 147 -3.62 23.38 -40.13
N LEU A 148 -4.18 23.13 -41.29
CA LEU A 148 -5.54 22.61 -41.43
C LEU A 148 -5.62 21.14 -41.04
N SER A 149 -4.65 20.31 -41.43
CA SER A 149 -4.63 18.89 -41.05
C SER A 149 -4.41 18.66 -39.55
N ALA A 150 -3.52 19.43 -38.91
CA ALA A 150 -3.31 19.39 -37.46
C ALA A 150 -4.47 20.03 -36.71
N GLY A 151 -4.93 21.21 -37.19
CA GLY A 151 -5.92 22.04 -36.53
C GLY A 151 -7.21 21.29 -36.19
N ILE A 152 -7.83 20.60 -37.17
CA ILE A 152 -9.08 19.86 -36.94
C ILE A 152 -8.88 18.71 -35.94
N ARG A 153 -7.75 18.03 -35.99
CA ARG A 153 -7.44 16.88 -35.11
C ARG A 153 -7.25 17.33 -33.67
N PHE A 154 -6.55 18.42 -33.43
CA PHE A 154 -6.38 19.01 -32.10
C PHE A 154 -7.63 19.73 -31.61
N LEU A 155 -8.41 20.37 -32.48
CA LEU A 155 -9.71 20.95 -32.14
C LEU A 155 -10.68 19.87 -31.66
N TYR A 156 -10.77 18.73 -32.35
CA TYR A 156 -11.58 17.58 -31.94
C TYR A 156 -11.19 17.10 -30.56
N ARG A 157 -9.89 16.99 -30.26
CA ARG A 157 -9.39 16.62 -28.92
C ARG A 157 -9.86 17.62 -27.87
N THR A 158 -9.66 18.92 -28.10
CA THR A 158 -10.00 19.98 -27.16
C THR A 158 -11.51 20.03 -26.87
N VAL A 159 -12.33 20.00 -27.92
CA VAL A 159 -13.79 20.00 -27.80
C VAL A 159 -14.28 18.75 -27.05
N ARG A 160 -13.75 17.59 -27.35
CA ARG A 160 -14.10 16.36 -26.66
C ARG A 160 -13.73 16.39 -25.18
N MET A 161 -12.55 16.88 -24.83
CA MET A 161 -12.14 17.08 -23.44
C MET A 161 -13.10 18.00 -22.69
N GLN A 162 -13.52 19.12 -23.31
CA GLN A 162 -14.47 20.06 -22.69
C GLN A 162 -15.88 19.48 -22.52
N ILE A 163 -16.37 18.71 -23.50
CA ILE A 163 -17.69 18.07 -23.43
C ILE A 163 -17.70 17.01 -22.34
N THR A 164 -16.65 16.18 -22.25
CA THR A 164 -16.56 15.13 -21.21
C THR A 164 -16.51 15.74 -19.81
N SER A 165 -15.81 16.86 -19.62
CA SER A 165 -15.77 17.58 -18.35
C SER A 165 -17.12 18.19 -17.95
N ARG A 166 -17.92 18.70 -18.89
CA ARG A 166 -19.23 19.34 -18.62
C ARG A 166 -20.35 18.34 -18.33
N VAL A 167 -20.36 17.18 -18.98
CA VAL A 167 -21.40 16.16 -18.79
C VAL A 167 -21.31 15.53 -17.40
N ASN A 168 -20.12 15.48 -16.81
CA ASN A 168 -19.90 14.94 -15.47
C ASN A 168 -20.19 15.93 -14.33
N SER A 169 -20.39 17.22 -14.61
CA SER A 169 -20.54 18.26 -13.58
C SER A 169 -21.95 18.44 -12.98
N ALA A 170 -22.95 17.73 -13.47
CA ALA A 170 -24.33 17.94 -13.06
C ALA A 170 -24.79 16.90 -12.03
N ASN A 171 -24.50 17.04 -10.74
CA ASN A 171 -25.05 16.34 -9.57
C ASN A 171 -24.13 15.44 -8.73
N VAL A 172 -22.80 15.59 -8.74
CA VAL A 172 -21.92 14.89 -7.80
C VAL A 172 -21.05 15.89 -7.05
N GLN A 173 -20.97 15.72 -5.73
CA GLN A 173 -20.14 16.54 -4.85
C GLN A 173 -18.66 16.38 -5.24
N THR A 174 -18.08 17.42 -5.85
CA THR A 174 -16.69 17.41 -6.34
C THR A 174 -15.74 17.47 -5.16
N SER A 175 -14.85 16.49 -5.00
CA SER A 175 -13.81 16.53 -3.98
C SER A 175 -12.70 17.50 -4.41
N ARG A 176 -12.42 18.51 -3.58
CA ARG A 176 -11.33 19.48 -3.81
C ARG A 176 -10.03 18.93 -3.21
N VAL A 177 -9.05 18.73 -4.09
CA VAL A 177 -7.82 17.99 -3.77
C VAL A 177 -6.60 18.91 -3.74
N MET A 178 -5.77 18.76 -2.73
CA MET A 178 -4.40 19.28 -2.65
C MET A 178 -3.43 18.12 -2.90
N LEU A 179 -2.45 18.32 -3.77
CA LEU A 179 -1.38 17.35 -4.01
C LEU A 179 -0.09 17.80 -3.30
N ILE A 180 0.57 16.91 -2.61
CA ILE A 180 1.87 17.13 -2.00
C ILE A 180 2.92 16.31 -2.75
N GLY A 181 3.90 17.01 -3.31
CA GLY A 181 4.94 16.46 -4.16
C GLY A 181 4.74 16.81 -5.64
N ALA A 182 5.62 17.67 -6.15
CA ALA A 182 5.69 18.12 -7.54
C ALA A 182 6.80 17.37 -8.32
N GLY A 183 7.05 16.11 -7.96
CA GLY A 183 7.99 15.21 -8.62
C GLY A 183 7.30 14.36 -9.70
N GLU A 184 8.01 13.34 -10.19
CA GLU A 184 7.53 12.44 -11.25
C GLU A 184 6.24 11.70 -10.84
N THR A 185 6.18 11.19 -9.60
CA THR A 185 4.99 10.54 -9.04
C THR A 185 3.80 11.52 -8.95
N GLY A 186 4.07 12.78 -8.52
CA GLY A 186 3.05 13.83 -8.53
C GLY A 186 2.49 14.08 -9.93
N HIS A 187 3.34 14.14 -10.95
CA HIS A 187 2.92 14.25 -12.36
C HIS A 187 2.03 13.06 -12.81
N MET A 188 2.36 11.83 -12.39
CA MET A 188 1.52 10.66 -12.70
C MET A 188 0.14 10.77 -12.04
N VAL A 189 0.08 11.14 -10.76
CA VAL A 189 -1.17 11.33 -10.03
C VAL A 189 -2.02 12.44 -10.67
N ILE A 190 -1.42 13.58 -11.05
CA ILE A 190 -2.13 14.66 -11.75
C ILE A 190 -2.77 14.14 -13.04
N ARG A 191 -2.01 13.42 -13.85
CA ARG A 191 -2.49 12.86 -15.12
C ARG A 191 -3.64 11.89 -14.91
N ASP A 192 -3.54 11.02 -13.91
CA ASP A 192 -4.58 10.04 -13.59
C ASP A 192 -5.85 10.72 -13.06
N VAL A 193 -5.73 11.69 -12.16
CA VAL A 193 -6.87 12.46 -11.65
C VAL A 193 -7.56 13.23 -12.78
N LEU A 194 -6.80 13.87 -13.67
CA LEU A 194 -7.35 14.60 -14.82
C LEU A 194 -7.94 13.69 -15.91
N SER A 195 -7.46 12.44 -16.03
CA SER A 195 -7.94 11.48 -17.04
C SER A 195 -9.11 10.63 -16.55
N SER A 196 -9.30 10.50 -15.25
CA SER A 196 -10.35 9.68 -14.64
C SER A 196 -11.72 10.34 -14.76
N ALA A 197 -12.50 9.96 -15.76
CA ALA A 197 -13.87 10.42 -15.99
C ALA A 197 -14.88 9.95 -14.92
N SER A 198 -14.49 9.02 -14.04
CA SER A 198 -15.40 8.36 -13.07
C SER A 198 -15.37 8.95 -11.65
N VAL A 199 -14.36 9.74 -11.30
CA VAL A 199 -14.25 10.34 -9.96
C VAL A 199 -14.06 11.84 -10.11
N MET A 200 -15.05 12.63 -9.66
CA MET A 200 -15.00 14.09 -9.71
C MET A 200 -14.06 14.63 -8.63
N LYS A 201 -12.78 14.71 -8.96
CA LYS A 201 -11.74 15.35 -8.15
C LYS A 201 -11.27 16.62 -8.86
N GLU A 202 -11.33 17.74 -8.17
CA GLU A 202 -10.77 19.02 -8.62
C GLU A 202 -9.41 19.22 -7.95
N LEU A 203 -8.33 19.13 -8.69
CA LEU A 203 -7.00 19.42 -8.16
C LEU A 203 -6.78 20.93 -8.11
N CYS A 204 -6.77 21.49 -6.89
CA CYS A 204 -6.81 22.94 -6.65
C CYS A 204 -5.43 23.56 -6.54
N CYS A 205 -4.45 22.86 -5.93
CA CYS A 205 -3.10 23.36 -5.70
C CYS A 205 -2.12 22.21 -5.46
N ILE A 206 -0.82 22.52 -5.57
CA ILE A 206 0.28 21.62 -5.31
C ILE A 206 1.18 22.24 -4.23
N ILE A 207 1.71 21.41 -3.33
CA ILE A 207 2.72 21.76 -2.32
C ILE A 207 4.02 21.01 -2.66
N ASP A 208 5.16 21.68 -2.57
CA ASP A 208 6.49 21.05 -2.71
C ASP A 208 7.51 21.86 -1.92
N ASP A 209 8.40 21.18 -1.22
CA ASP A 209 9.44 21.83 -0.37
C ASP A 209 10.61 22.41 -1.18
N ASP A 210 10.73 22.04 -2.47
CA ASP A 210 11.72 22.62 -3.37
C ASP A 210 11.34 24.05 -3.76
N LYS A 211 12.08 25.01 -3.19
CA LYS A 211 11.88 26.45 -3.43
C LYS A 211 11.91 26.83 -4.90
N ASN A 212 12.64 26.06 -5.75
CA ASN A 212 12.70 26.34 -7.18
C ASN A 212 11.40 26.00 -7.93
N LYS A 213 10.57 25.16 -7.34
CA LYS A 213 9.28 24.77 -7.92
C LYS A 213 8.13 25.66 -7.45
N VAL A 214 8.27 26.29 -6.29
CA VAL A 214 7.22 27.18 -5.73
C VAL A 214 6.97 28.33 -6.67
N GLY A 215 5.70 28.60 -6.99
CA GLY A 215 5.25 29.60 -7.94
C GLY A 215 5.12 29.09 -9.39
N SER A 216 5.67 27.92 -9.73
CA SER A 216 5.54 27.30 -11.06
C SER A 216 4.18 26.61 -11.25
N TYR A 217 3.89 26.22 -12.49
CA TYR A 217 2.65 25.53 -12.85
C TYR A 217 2.95 24.14 -13.44
N ILE A 218 2.21 23.13 -12.99
CA ILE A 218 2.26 21.77 -13.52
C ILE A 218 0.86 21.42 -14.05
N ASN A 219 0.74 21.16 -15.35
CA ASN A 219 -0.53 20.92 -16.04
C ASN A 219 -1.62 21.98 -15.73
N GLY A 220 -1.20 23.25 -15.57
CA GLY A 220 -2.09 24.37 -15.27
C GLY A 220 -2.42 24.57 -13.78
N ILE A 221 -1.87 23.74 -12.89
CA ILE A 221 -2.09 23.81 -11.44
C ILE A 221 -0.84 24.42 -10.78
N LYS A 222 -1.04 25.42 -9.92
CA LYS A 222 0.05 26.16 -9.29
C LYS A 222 0.65 25.43 -8.10
N VAL A 223 1.97 25.43 -7.99
CA VAL A 223 2.70 25.09 -6.76
C VAL A 223 2.69 26.30 -5.84
N VAL A 224 1.93 26.22 -4.72
CA VAL A 224 1.58 27.39 -3.91
C VAL A 224 2.49 27.62 -2.70
N GLY A 225 3.25 26.61 -2.27
CA GLY A 225 4.14 26.75 -1.11
C GLY A 225 4.79 25.42 -0.69
N ASP A 226 5.39 25.43 0.50
CA ASP A 226 6.02 24.32 1.17
C ASP A 226 5.08 23.61 2.16
N ARG A 227 5.59 22.56 2.87
CA ARG A 227 4.81 21.78 3.85
C ARG A 227 4.19 22.59 4.96
N TYR A 228 4.79 23.71 5.37
CA TYR A 228 4.30 24.55 6.47
C TYR A 228 3.11 25.42 6.05
N SER A 229 2.95 25.64 4.75
CA SER A 229 1.82 26.37 4.16
C SER A 229 0.57 25.51 3.94
N ILE A 230 0.60 24.20 4.24
CA ILE A 230 -0.52 23.26 4.03
C ILE A 230 -1.79 23.71 4.75
N PRO A 231 -1.80 24.05 6.06
CA PRO A 231 -3.03 24.40 6.76
C PRO A 231 -3.70 25.65 6.16
N GLU A 232 -2.93 26.70 5.88
CA GLU A 232 -3.42 27.94 5.28
C GLU A 232 -4.03 27.71 3.90
N ASN A 233 -3.32 26.94 3.04
CA ASN A 233 -3.80 26.64 1.70
C ASN A 233 -4.99 25.68 1.70
N ALA A 234 -5.08 24.76 2.66
CA ALA A 234 -6.24 23.87 2.80
C ALA A 234 -7.52 24.67 3.08
N GLU A 235 -7.45 25.66 3.96
CA GLU A 235 -8.57 26.56 4.24
C GLU A 235 -8.88 27.47 3.05
N LYS A 236 -7.88 28.15 2.49
CA LYS A 236 -7.99 29.06 1.36
C LYS A 236 -8.64 28.43 0.14
N PHE A 237 -8.25 27.22 -0.23
CA PHE A 237 -8.76 26.48 -1.37
C PHE A 237 -9.93 25.56 -1.02
N LYS A 238 -10.41 25.55 0.24
CA LYS A 238 -11.49 24.67 0.75
C LYS A 238 -11.25 23.20 0.38
N ILE A 239 -10.09 22.69 0.72
CA ILE A 239 -9.66 21.33 0.42
C ILE A 239 -10.40 20.33 1.31
N ASN A 240 -10.84 19.21 0.74
CA ASN A 240 -11.42 18.07 1.49
C ASN A 240 -10.54 16.82 1.43
N GLU A 241 -9.64 16.73 0.47
CA GLU A 241 -8.75 15.57 0.33
C GLU A 241 -7.33 16.04 0.03
N ILE A 242 -6.35 15.45 0.73
CA ILE A 242 -4.93 15.68 0.49
C ILE A 242 -4.32 14.38 -0.01
N ILE A 243 -3.55 14.44 -1.11
CA ILE A 243 -2.83 13.31 -1.66
C ILE A 243 -1.33 13.56 -1.48
N ILE A 244 -0.65 12.65 -0.76
CA ILE A 244 0.80 12.70 -0.57
C ILE A 244 1.45 11.82 -1.63
N ALA A 245 2.21 12.42 -2.54
CA ALA A 245 2.86 11.77 -3.68
C ALA A 245 4.39 11.94 -3.63
N ILE A 246 5.00 11.52 -2.51
CA ILE A 246 6.44 11.58 -2.27
C ILE A 246 6.93 10.17 -1.85
N PRO A 247 7.02 9.19 -2.76
CA PRO A 247 7.39 7.82 -2.44
C PRO A 247 8.85 7.68 -1.95
N SER A 248 9.70 8.68 -2.20
CA SER A 248 11.10 8.73 -1.77
C SER A 248 11.30 9.36 -0.38
N ALA A 249 10.24 9.87 0.26
CA ALA A 249 10.34 10.43 1.60
C ALA A 249 10.69 9.34 2.62
N SER A 250 11.61 9.65 3.55
CA SER A 250 11.87 8.80 4.71
C SER A 250 10.60 8.68 5.56
N ARG A 251 10.48 7.60 6.32
CA ARG A 251 9.31 7.39 7.20
C ARG A 251 9.14 8.52 8.22
N LYS A 252 10.25 9.07 8.70
CA LYS A 252 10.23 10.21 9.64
C LYS A 252 9.64 11.46 8.97
N GLU A 253 10.13 11.82 7.78
CA GLU A 253 9.62 12.96 7.02
C GLU A 253 8.14 12.77 6.66
N LEU A 254 7.75 11.55 6.29
CA LEU A 254 6.37 11.20 5.99
C LEU A 254 5.47 11.36 7.23
N SER A 255 5.90 10.89 8.39
CA SER A 255 5.18 11.03 9.66
C SER A 255 5.00 12.52 10.04
N GLU A 256 6.05 13.34 9.91
CA GLU A 256 5.98 14.79 10.14
C GLU A 256 4.95 15.45 9.19
N LEU A 257 5.01 15.09 7.91
CA LEU A 257 4.09 15.61 6.90
C LEU A 257 2.64 15.19 7.16
N ILE A 258 2.41 13.92 7.51
CA ILE A 258 1.08 13.42 7.88
C ILE A 258 0.54 14.16 9.10
N ASN A 259 1.39 14.45 10.11
CA ASN A 259 0.99 15.23 11.29
C ASN A 259 0.54 16.65 10.91
N ILE A 260 1.22 17.32 9.98
CA ILE A 260 0.80 18.63 9.46
C ILE A 260 -0.55 18.49 8.72
N CYS A 261 -0.67 17.50 7.83
CA CYS A 261 -1.89 17.28 7.05
C CYS A 261 -3.09 16.92 7.93
N THR A 262 -2.91 16.11 8.97
CA THR A 262 -3.99 15.72 9.88
C THR A 262 -4.56 16.90 10.65
N SER A 263 -3.79 17.99 10.86
CA SER A 263 -4.28 19.22 11.51
C SER A 263 -5.37 19.92 10.69
N THR A 264 -5.46 19.68 9.38
CA THR A 264 -6.43 20.31 8.46
C THR A 264 -7.82 19.66 8.51
N GLY A 265 -7.94 18.45 9.05
CA GLY A 265 -9.18 17.66 9.02
C GLY A 265 -9.57 17.11 7.65
N CYS A 266 -8.70 17.23 6.64
CA CYS A 266 -8.93 16.70 5.30
C CYS A 266 -8.71 15.17 5.27
N LYS A 267 -9.40 14.48 4.34
CA LYS A 267 -9.14 13.07 4.07
C LYS A 267 -7.73 12.92 3.47
N LEU A 268 -6.95 11.99 4.01
CA LEU A 268 -5.57 11.78 3.57
C LEU A 268 -5.44 10.50 2.75
N LYS A 269 -4.74 10.62 1.62
CA LYS A 269 -4.30 9.48 0.80
C LYS A 269 -2.81 9.59 0.50
N ILE A 270 -2.18 8.45 0.32
CA ILE A 270 -0.75 8.36 0.03
C ILE A 270 -0.50 7.43 -1.15
N THR A 271 0.52 7.75 -1.96
CA THR A 271 1.07 6.81 -2.93
C THR A 271 1.94 5.76 -2.21
N PRO A 272 2.01 4.51 -2.73
CA PRO A 272 2.93 3.51 -2.21
C PRO A 272 4.38 4.00 -2.21
N SER A 273 5.20 3.45 -1.30
CA SER A 273 6.64 3.69 -1.27
C SER A 273 7.34 3.04 -2.48
N VAL A 274 8.59 3.46 -2.75
CA VAL A 274 9.41 2.86 -3.82
C VAL A 274 9.60 1.36 -3.58
N THR A 275 9.77 0.94 -2.34
CA THR A 275 9.95 -0.46 -1.95
C THR A 275 8.69 -1.28 -2.27
N GLU A 276 7.50 -0.80 -1.88
CA GLU A 276 6.21 -1.46 -2.16
C GLU A 276 5.95 -1.59 -3.67
N ILE A 277 6.42 -0.63 -4.48
CA ILE A 277 6.31 -0.66 -5.95
C ILE A 277 7.28 -1.68 -6.55
N MET A 278 8.51 -1.76 -6.04
CA MET A 278 9.54 -2.69 -6.54
C MET A 278 9.24 -4.15 -6.23
N GLU A 279 8.57 -4.45 -5.13
CA GLU A 279 8.11 -5.78 -4.75
C GLU A 279 6.96 -6.30 -5.63
N GLY A 280 6.52 -5.52 -6.60
CA GLY A 280 5.54 -5.93 -7.62
C GLY A 280 4.09 -6.00 -7.14
N HIS A 281 3.82 -5.57 -5.91
CA HIS A 281 2.49 -5.67 -5.31
C HIS A 281 1.55 -4.54 -5.69
N ILE A 282 2.06 -3.35 -6.14
CA ILE A 282 1.20 -2.17 -6.35
C ILE A 282 1.72 -1.29 -7.52
N SER A 283 0.79 -0.77 -8.34
CA SER A 283 1.08 0.28 -9.33
C SER A 283 1.33 1.63 -8.63
N ALA A 284 2.26 2.43 -9.11
CA ALA A 284 2.60 3.76 -8.58
C ALA A 284 1.40 4.74 -8.48
N THR A 285 0.29 4.43 -9.14
CA THR A 285 -0.94 5.24 -9.18
C THR A 285 -2.02 4.78 -8.20
N LEU A 286 -1.83 3.65 -7.51
CA LEU A 286 -2.77 3.15 -6.51
C LEU A 286 -2.65 3.96 -5.20
N LEU A 287 -3.58 4.90 -5.01
CA LEU A 287 -3.71 5.66 -3.77
C LEU A 287 -4.32 4.79 -2.68
N ARG A 288 -3.63 4.66 -1.55
CA ARG A 288 -4.17 4.05 -0.34
C ARG A 288 -4.47 5.08 0.74
N ASP A 289 -5.36 4.75 1.65
CA ASP A 289 -5.55 5.55 2.85
C ASP A 289 -4.29 5.49 3.74
N VAL A 290 -4.02 6.57 4.47
CA VAL A 290 -2.89 6.61 5.42
C VAL A 290 -3.16 5.64 6.55
N SER A 291 -2.21 4.77 6.83
CA SER A 291 -2.29 3.80 7.91
C SER A 291 -1.67 4.34 9.22
N VAL A 292 -1.92 3.63 10.32
CA VAL A 292 -1.33 4.00 11.62
C VAL A 292 0.19 3.78 11.63
N GLU A 293 0.66 2.82 10.85
CA GLU A 293 2.08 2.51 10.65
C GLU A 293 2.82 3.71 10.03
N ASP A 294 2.19 4.43 9.09
CA ASP A 294 2.76 5.62 8.46
C ASP A 294 2.96 6.78 9.47
N LEU A 295 2.14 6.82 10.54
CA LEU A 295 2.25 7.84 11.60
C LEU A 295 3.45 7.65 12.51
N LEU A 296 3.92 6.43 12.69
CA LEU A 296 4.98 6.14 13.66
C LEU A 296 6.36 6.54 13.19
N GLY A 297 6.54 6.84 11.90
CA GLY A 297 7.78 7.33 11.34
C GLY A 297 8.96 6.35 11.45
N ARG A 298 8.68 5.08 11.77
CA ARG A 298 9.69 4.04 11.92
C ARG A 298 10.07 3.47 10.57
N GLU A 299 11.38 3.45 10.28
CA GLU A 299 11.88 2.76 9.09
C GLU A 299 11.60 1.25 9.20
N PRO A 300 11.09 0.61 8.15
CA PRO A 300 10.95 -0.85 8.13
C PRO A 300 12.32 -1.48 8.37
N VAL A 301 12.38 -2.42 9.30
CA VAL A 301 13.59 -3.20 9.50
C VAL A 301 13.76 -4.11 8.29
N ASN A 302 14.72 -3.78 7.45
CA ASN A 302 15.08 -4.61 6.31
C ASN A 302 16.04 -5.71 6.80
N VAL A 303 15.49 -6.82 7.27
CA VAL A 303 16.27 -8.00 7.59
C VAL A 303 16.46 -8.77 6.28
N GLU A 304 17.70 -8.96 5.86
CA GLU A 304 18.00 -9.90 4.76
C GLU A 304 17.77 -11.34 5.25
N LEU A 305 16.48 -11.67 5.45
CA LEU A 305 16.05 -12.97 5.97
C LEU A 305 16.61 -14.14 5.14
N ASP A 306 16.75 -13.98 3.84
CA ASP A 306 17.26 -15.03 2.95
C ASP A 306 18.67 -15.53 3.36
N LEU A 307 19.53 -14.62 3.86
CA LEU A 307 20.88 -14.98 4.34
C LEU A 307 20.84 -15.75 5.66
N VAL A 308 19.83 -15.49 6.49
CA VAL A 308 19.75 -16.02 7.87
C VAL A 308 18.86 -17.26 7.94
N MET A 309 17.85 -17.38 7.06
CA MET A 309 16.81 -18.41 7.12
C MET A 309 17.23 -19.79 6.57
N GLY A 310 18.50 -19.97 6.19
CA GLY A 310 19.01 -21.28 5.77
C GLY A 310 18.77 -22.41 6.79
N TYR A 311 18.66 -22.07 8.09
CA TYR A 311 18.36 -23.06 9.14
C TYR A 311 16.92 -23.57 9.12
N VAL A 312 15.97 -22.87 8.50
CA VAL A 312 14.56 -23.26 8.36
C VAL A 312 14.34 -24.12 7.11
N SER A 313 15.12 -23.86 6.05
CA SER A 313 14.97 -24.54 4.77
C SER A 313 15.15 -26.04 4.91
N GLY A 314 14.21 -26.81 4.37
CA GLY A 314 14.23 -28.28 4.43
C GLY A 314 13.93 -28.88 5.81
N LYS A 315 13.59 -28.08 6.83
CA LYS A 315 13.27 -28.52 8.19
C LYS A 315 11.77 -28.67 8.41
N THR A 316 11.39 -29.51 9.35
CA THR A 316 10.02 -29.58 9.87
C THR A 316 9.88 -28.55 11.00
N VAL A 317 9.00 -27.59 10.81
CA VAL A 317 8.78 -26.47 11.74
C VAL A 317 7.40 -26.58 12.37
N LEU A 318 7.33 -26.43 13.68
CA LEU A 318 6.08 -26.42 14.44
C LEU A 318 5.88 -25.04 15.07
N VAL A 319 4.70 -24.45 14.84
CA VAL A 319 4.29 -23.16 15.43
C VAL A 319 3.08 -23.39 16.31
N THR A 320 3.21 -23.14 17.63
CA THR A 320 2.07 -23.15 18.55
C THR A 320 1.44 -21.77 18.62
N GLY A 321 0.12 -21.69 18.75
CA GLY A 321 -0.59 -20.40 18.66
C GLY A 321 -0.52 -19.80 17.25
N GLY A 322 -0.45 -20.65 16.22
CA GLY A 322 -0.23 -20.25 14.84
C GLY A 322 -1.39 -19.49 14.20
N GLY A 323 -2.58 -19.51 14.78
CA GLY A 323 -3.72 -18.65 14.40
C GLY A 323 -3.69 -17.27 15.05
N GLY A 324 -2.81 -17.03 16.04
CA GLY A 324 -2.64 -15.73 16.68
C GLY A 324 -1.91 -14.71 15.80
N SER A 325 -1.90 -13.43 16.19
CA SER A 325 -1.29 -12.34 15.40
C SER A 325 0.20 -12.56 15.10
N ILE A 326 0.99 -13.01 16.09
CA ILE A 326 2.42 -13.31 15.91
C ILE A 326 2.60 -14.67 15.23
N GLY A 327 1.84 -15.69 15.70
CA GLY A 327 1.95 -17.05 15.16
C GLY A 327 1.60 -17.15 13.67
N SER A 328 0.56 -16.45 13.22
CA SER A 328 0.18 -16.43 11.79
C SER A 328 1.25 -15.78 10.91
N GLU A 329 1.87 -14.70 11.39
CA GLU A 329 2.95 -14.05 10.67
C GLU A 329 4.24 -14.90 10.66
N LEU A 330 4.54 -15.59 11.77
CA LEU A 330 5.61 -16.61 11.78
C LEU A 330 5.35 -17.67 10.69
N CYS A 331 4.12 -18.16 10.59
CA CYS A 331 3.76 -19.14 9.57
C CYS A 331 3.92 -18.60 8.15
N ARG A 332 3.54 -17.33 7.88
CA ARG A 332 3.71 -16.67 6.56
C ARG A 332 5.18 -16.57 6.16
N GLN A 333 6.01 -16.03 7.06
CA GLN A 333 7.43 -15.84 6.76
C GLN A 333 8.15 -17.19 6.65
N ILE A 334 7.89 -18.15 7.52
CA ILE A 334 8.46 -19.50 7.43
C ILE A 334 8.06 -20.18 6.12
N ALA A 335 6.79 -20.05 5.68
CA ALA A 335 6.31 -20.65 4.44
C ALA A 335 7.11 -20.16 3.21
N GLY A 336 7.50 -18.89 3.18
CA GLY A 336 8.33 -18.31 2.11
C GLY A 336 9.74 -18.92 1.99
N HIS A 337 10.28 -19.52 3.07
CA HIS A 337 11.63 -20.08 3.13
C HIS A 337 11.71 -21.61 2.93
N LYS A 338 10.72 -22.19 2.26
CA LYS A 338 10.69 -23.60 1.81
C LYS A 338 11.00 -24.62 2.91
N PRO A 339 10.24 -24.62 4.03
CA PRO A 339 10.37 -25.67 5.03
C PRO A 339 10.00 -27.03 4.41
N LYS A 340 10.55 -28.13 4.92
CA LYS A 340 10.11 -29.48 4.55
C LYS A 340 8.64 -29.70 4.89
N GLN A 341 8.21 -29.20 6.06
CA GLN A 341 6.84 -29.24 6.52
C GLN A 341 6.61 -28.12 7.53
N LEU A 342 5.47 -27.46 7.46
CA LEU A 342 4.99 -26.50 8.45
C LEU A 342 3.80 -27.08 9.20
N ILE A 343 3.88 -27.11 10.52
CA ILE A 343 2.85 -27.64 11.43
C ILE A 343 2.33 -26.50 12.29
N ILE A 344 1.05 -26.21 12.17
CA ILE A 344 0.34 -25.22 12.98
C ILE A 344 -0.43 -25.95 14.08
N VAL A 345 -0.25 -25.52 15.32
CA VAL A 345 -1.00 -25.99 16.47
C VAL A 345 -1.70 -24.81 17.11
N ASP A 346 -3.02 -24.82 17.15
CA ASP A 346 -3.82 -23.78 17.81
C ASP A 346 -5.00 -24.40 18.53
N ILE A 347 -5.50 -23.73 19.57
CA ILE A 347 -6.71 -24.14 20.28
C ILE A 347 -7.97 -23.58 19.62
N TYR A 348 -7.86 -22.44 18.90
CA TYR A 348 -8.97 -21.74 18.29
C TYR A 348 -9.06 -22.06 16.80
N GLU A 349 -10.08 -22.88 16.46
CA GLU A 349 -10.24 -23.43 15.10
C GLU A 349 -10.42 -22.38 14.02
N ASN A 350 -11.17 -21.30 14.28
CA ASN A 350 -11.46 -20.31 13.23
C ASN A 350 -10.19 -19.61 12.75
N ASN A 351 -9.36 -19.12 13.66
CA ASN A 351 -8.09 -18.48 13.28
C ASN A 351 -7.12 -19.47 12.63
N ALA A 352 -7.12 -20.73 13.08
CA ALA A 352 -6.30 -21.78 12.47
C ALA A 352 -6.76 -22.09 11.05
N TYR A 353 -8.07 -22.07 10.80
CA TYR A 353 -8.65 -22.26 9.47
C TYR A 353 -8.35 -21.09 8.54
N ASP A 354 -8.45 -19.85 9.02
CA ASP A 354 -8.18 -18.65 8.23
C ASP A 354 -6.73 -18.65 7.70
N ILE A 355 -5.76 -18.93 8.59
CA ILE A 355 -4.35 -19.00 8.17
C ILE A 355 -4.06 -20.23 7.27
N GLU A 356 -4.77 -21.34 7.45
CA GLU A 356 -4.68 -22.50 6.56
C GLU A 356 -5.08 -22.13 5.13
N LEU A 357 -6.25 -21.49 4.96
CA LEU A 357 -6.75 -21.08 3.63
C LEU A 357 -5.77 -20.10 2.96
N GLU A 358 -5.28 -19.14 3.71
CA GLU A 358 -4.33 -18.14 3.20
C GLU A 358 -3.03 -18.81 2.72
N LEU A 359 -2.43 -19.68 3.55
CA LEU A 359 -1.16 -20.33 3.21
C LEU A 359 -1.31 -21.32 2.04
N ARG A 360 -2.41 -22.06 1.97
CA ARG A 360 -2.67 -22.95 0.81
C ARG A 360 -2.85 -22.18 -0.50
N HIS A 361 -3.44 -20.97 -0.42
CA HIS A 361 -3.60 -20.12 -1.59
C HIS A 361 -2.25 -19.52 -2.05
N ASN A 362 -1.47 -18.98 -1.11
CA ASN A 362 -0.23 -18.27 -1.42
C ASN A 362 0.96 -19.22 -1.67
N PHE A 363 0.95 -20.41 -1.06
CA PHE A 363 2.02 -21.41 -1.15
C PHE A 363 1.44 -22.80 -1.45
N PRO A 364 0.95 -23.06 -2.68
CA PRO A 364 0.28 -24.31 -3.04
C PRO A 364 1.14 -25.58 -2.84
N GLU A 365 2.48 -25.45 -2.96
CA GLU A 365 3.43 -26.56 -2.80
C GLU A 365 3.84 -26.81 -1.34
N LEU A 366 3.38 -25.98 -0.40
CA LEU A 366 3.74 -26.10 1.01
C LEU A 366 3.13 -27.36 1.63
N ASN A 367 3.97 -28.22 2.22
CA ASN A 367 3.50 -29.33 3.04
C ASN A 367 3.00 -28.80 4.40
N LEU A 368 1.72 -28.37 4.43
CA LEU A 368 1.07 -27.74 5.56
C LEU A 368 0.19 -28.73 6.33
N VAL A 369 0.38 -28.78 7.65
CA VAL A 369 -0.47 -29.52 8.59
C VAL A 369 -1.02 -28.56 9.63
N VAL A 370 -2.33 -28.53 9.81
CA VAL A 370 -3.01 -27.71 10.83
C VAL A 370 -3.70 -28.63 11.83
N LEU A 371 -3.42 -28.43 13.11
CA LEU A 371 -3.90 -29.28 14.21
C LEU A 371 -4.56 -28.42 15.29
N ILE A 372 -5.76 -28.81 15.68
CA ILE A 372 -6.44 -28.20 16.82
C ILE A 372 -6.01 -28.96 18.09
N ALA A 373 -5.28 -28.27 18.95
CA ALA A 373 -4.80 -28.81 20.21
C ALA A 373 -4.45 -27.72 21.23
N SER A 374 -4.62 -28.04 22.50
CA SER A 374 -4.18 -27.19 23.63
C SER A 374 -2.77 -27.58 24.06
N VAL A 375 -1.90 -26.59 24.26
CA VAL A 375 -0.56 -26.80 24.83
C VAL A 375 -0.59 -27.26 26.29
N ARG A 376 -1.74 -27.19 26.98
CA ARG A 376 -1.97 -27.71 28.30
C ARG A 376 -2.03 -29.26 28.34
N ASN A 377 -2.32 -29.89 27.19
CA ASN A 377 -2.49 -31.34 27.10
C ASN A 377 -1.17 -31.99 26.64
N LEU A 378 -0.46 -32.55 27.62
CA LEU A 378 0.84 -33.20 27.41
C LEU A 378 0.73 -34.43 26.48
N ASP A 379 -0.27 -35.28 26.66
CA ASP A 379 -0.44 -36.49 25.82
C ASP A 379 -0.68 -36.13 24.35
N ARG A 380 -1.44 -35.06 24.12
CA ARG A 380 -1.68 -34.57 22.75
C ARG A 380 -0.41 -34.01 22.13
N LEU A 381 0.39 -33.23 22.87
CA LEU A 381 1.69 -32.74 22.43
C LEU A 381 2.64 -33.91 22.16
N ASP A 382 2.71 -34.89 23.06
CA ASP A 382 3.53 -36.09 22.88
C ASP A 382 3.18 -36.83 21.58
N SER A 383 1.89 -37.03 21.33
CA SER A 383 1.40 -37.61 20.06
C SER A 383 1.82 -36.82 18.82
N ILE A 384 1.75 -35.48 18.87
CA ILE A 384 2.12 -34.60 17.77
C ILE A 384 3.63 -34.69 17.50
N PHE A 385 4.46 -34.51 18.53
CA PHE A 385 5.91 -34.53 18.41
C PHE A 385 6.44 -35.91 18.01
N SER A 386 5.84 -36.96 18.56
CA SER A 386 6.15 -38.35 18.17
C SER A 386 5.93 -38.60 16.68
N LYS A 387 4.79 -38.13 16.16
CA LYS A 387 4.40 -38.35 14.76
C LYS A 387 5.22 -37.50 13.78
N TYR A 388 5.38 -36.21 14.06
CA TYR A 388 5.90 -35.26 13.07
C TYR A 388 7.37 -34.92 13.25
N ARG A 389 7.96 -35.19 14.44
CA ARG A 389 9.39 -34.98 14.74
C ARG A 389 9.88 -33.59 14.30
N PRO A 390 9.31 -32.48 14.82
CA PRO A 390 9.74 -31.15 14.42
C PRO A 390 11.21 -30.91 14.74
N ASN A 391 11.93 -30.28 13.81
CA ASN A 391 13.30 -29.82 14.03
C ASN A 391 13.30 -28.49 14.79
N LEU A 392 12.35 -27.60 14.46
CA LEU A 392 12.26 -26.27 15.01
C LEU A 392 10.87 -26.06 15.62
N VAL A 393 10.81 -25.37 16.75
CA VAL A 393 9.56 -25.02 17.44
C VAL A 393 9.54 -23.54 17.74
N TYR A 394 8.49 -22.85 17.29
CA TYR A 394 8.16 -21.48 17.68
C TYR A 394 6.94 -21.50 18.59
N HIS A 395 7.12 -21.14 19.86
CA HIS A 395 6.08 -21.20 20.88
C HIS A 395 5.45 -19.82 21.10
N ALA A 396 4.35 -19.52 20.35
CA ALA A 396 3.59 -18.28 20.44
C ALA A 396 2.23 -18.43 21.15
N ALA A 397 1.87 -19.63 21.60
CA ALA A 397 0.64 -19.89 22.34
C ALA A 397 0.71 -19.29 23.75
N ALA A 398 -0.06 -18.22 24.03
CA ALA A 398 -0.14 -17.60 25.34
C ALA A 398 -1.43 -16.78 25.51
N HIS A 399 -1.91 -16.65 26.76
CA HIS A 399 -2.86 -15.63 27.15
C HIS A 399 -2.12 -14.32 27.44
N LYS A 400 -2.49 -13.21 26.75
CA LYS A 400 -1.74 -11.94 26.77
C LYS A 400 -2.49 -10.76 27.40
N HIS A 401 -3.82 -10.88 27.62
CA HIS A 401 -4.63 -9.76 28.10
C HIS A 401 -4.48 -9.60 29.62
N VAL A 402 -3.76 -8.54 30.03
CA VAL A 402 -3.48 -8.26 31.44
C VAL A 402 -4.75 -8.24 32.31
N PRO A 403 -5.83 -7.47 31.97
CA PRO A 403 -7.01 -7.44 32.86
C PRO A 403 -7.71 -8.79 33.03
N LEU A 404 -7.69 -9.62 31.96
CA LEU A 404 -8.31 -10.96 32.06
C LEU A 404 -7.48 -11.90 32.90
N MET A 405 -6.15 -11.80 32.84
CA MET A 405 -5.26 -12.64 33.64
C MET A 405 -5.20 -12.19 35.11
N GLU A 406 -5.40 -10.90 35.37
CA GLU A 406 -5.61 -10.43 36.74
C GLU A 406 -6.87 -11.05 37.41
N ASN A 407 -7.95 -11.18 36.64
CA ASN A 407 -9.18 -11.79 37.09
C ASN A 407 -9.14 -13.33 37.09
N SER A 408 -8.19 -13.94 36.38
CA SER A 408 -8.09 -15.38 36.18
C SER A 408 -6.63 -15.86 36.26
N PRO A 409 -5.94 -15.67 37.41
CA PRO A 409 -4.52 -15.97 37.53
C PRO A 409 -4.20 -17.46 37.35
N ASN A 410 -5.09 -18.36 37.76
CA ASN A 410 -4.97 -19.79 37.50
C ASN A 410 -4.93 -20.14 36.01
N GLU A 411 -5.71 -19.46 35.19
CA GLU A 411 -5.68 -19.69 33.74
C GLU A 411 -4.37 -19.16 33.09
N ALA A 412 -3.78 -18.08 33.62
CA ALA A 412 -2.45 -17.65 33.20
C ALA A 412 -1.39 -18.73 33.47
N ILE A 413 -1.43 -19.36 34.66
CA ILE A 413 -0.49 -20.44 35.01
C ILE A 413 -0.75 -21.69 34.17
N LYS A 414 -1.99 -22.14 34.05
CA LYS A 414 -2.31 -23.32 33.22
C LYS A 414 -1.91 -23.15 31.76
N ASN A 415 -2.19 -21.99 31.18
CA ASN A 415 -1.93 -21.80 29.76
C ASN A 415 -0.49 -21.40 29.47
N ASN A 416 0.02 -20.36 30.14
CA ASN A 416 1.33 -19.83 29.85
C ASN A 416 2.42 -20.70 30.48
N VAL A 417 2.34 -20.98 31.76
CA VAL A 417 3.42 -21.69 32.48
C VAL A 417 3.38 -23.19 32.19
N LEU A 418 2.29 -23.88 32.47
CA LEU A 418 2.17 -25.33 32.21
C LEU A 418 2.24 -25.62 30.71
N GLY A 419 1.59 -24.78 29.86
CA GLY A 419 1.65 -24.92 28.40
C GLY A 419 3.07 -24.82 27.85
N THR A 420 3.86 -23.87 28.34
CA THR A 420 5.30 -23.74 27.98
C THR A 420 6.09 -24.93 28.52
N TYR A 421 5.91 -25.31 29.79
CA TYR A 421 6.59 -26.45 30.40
C TYR A 421 6.34 -27.75 29.64
N ASN A 422 5.09 -28.05 29.30
CA ASN A 422 4.73 -29.24 28.53
C ASN A 422 5.39 -29.24 27.14
N THR A 423 5.37 -28.09 26.47
CA THR A 423 5.91 -27.96 25.11
C THR A 423 7.43 -28.09 25.13
N VAL A 424 8.12 -27.46 26.09
CA VAL A 424 9.57 -27.56 26.30
C VAL A 424 9.99 -28.99 26.64
N LYS A 425 9.32 -29.60 27.61
CA LYS A 425 9.57 -31.02 28.03
C LYS A 425 9.41 -31.99 26.84
N THR A 426 8.39 -31.76 26.01
CA THR A 426 8.16 -32.60 24.84
C THR A 426 9.22 -32.33 23.76
N ALA A 427 9.62 -31.08 23.55
CA ALA A 427 10.67 -30.70 22.62
C ALA A 427 12.02 -31.35 22.99
N ASP A 428 12.40 -31.28 24.25
CA ASP A 428 13.60 -31.95 24.78
C ASP A 428 13.54 -33.47 24.58
N LYS A 429 12.43 -34.13 24.98
CA LYS A 429 12.20 -35.56 24.81
C LYS A 429 12.39 -36.05 23.39
N TYR A 430 11.95 -35.26 22.40
CA TYR A 430 12.00 -35.64 20.97
C TYR A 430 13.19 -35.06 20.22
N GLY A 431 14.12 -34.40 20.91
CA GLY A 431 15.38 -33.92 20.34
C GLY A 431 15.18 -32.83 19.29
N VAL A 432 14.31 -31.86 19.57
CA VAL A 432 14.15 -30.65 18.76
C VAL A 432 15.50 -29.92 18.69
N GLU A 433 15.91 -29.46 17.53
CA GLU A 433 17.17 -28.75 17.37
C GLU A 433 17.12 -27.38 18.07
N ARG A 434 16.02 -26.64 17.85
CA ARG A 434 15.85 -25.28 18.38
C ARG A 434 14.41 -24.99 18.79
N PHE A 435 14.27 -24.32 19.94
CA PHE A 435 12.99 -23.90 20.50
C PHE A 435 13.03 -22.41 20.80
N VAL A 436 12.09 -21.65 20.22
CA VAL A 436 12.00 -20.20 20.39
C VAL A 436 10.69 -19.85 21.11
N LEU A 437 10.80 -19.34 22.34
CA LEU A 437 9.67 -18.82 23.11
C LEU A 437 9.41 -17.35 22.74
N ILE A 438 8.20 -17.01 22.36
CA ILE A 438 7.76 -15.62 22.24
C ILE A 438 7.47 -15.07 23.65
N SER A 439 8.25 -14.05 24.07
CA SER A 439 8.11 -13.37 25.35
C SER A 439 7.69 -11.90 25.17
N THR A 440 7.76 -11.10 26.22
CA THR A 440 7.26 -9.73 26.26
C THR A 440 8.08 -8.85 27.20
N ASP A 441 8.09 -7.54 26.96
CA ASP A 441 8.58 -6.49 27.86
C ASP A 441 7.95 -6.55 29.26
N LYS A 442 6.73 -7.04 29.38
CA LYS A 442 5.99 -7.15 30.65
C LYS A 442 6.51 -8.26 31.57
N ALA A 443 7.41 -9.11 31.08
CA ALA A 443 8.15 -10.08 31.92
C ALA A 443 9.26 -9.43 32.76
N VAL A 444 9.63 -8.17 32.43
CA VAL A 444 10.61 -7.37 33.17
C VAL A 444 9.95 -6.68 34.35
N ASN A 445 10.44 -6.91 35.58
CA ASN A 445 9.86 -6.34 36.80
C ASN A 445 8.32 -6.37 36.78
N PRO A 446 7.69 -7.57 36.67
CA PRO A 446 6.28 -7.67 36.35
C PRO A 446 5.41 -7.05 37.46
N THR A 447 4.41 -6.27 37.06
CA THR A 447 3.39 -5.66 37.93
C THR A 447 2.04 -6.36 37.81
N ASN A 448 1.98 -7.41 36.98
CA ASN A 448 0.75 -8.15 36.69
C ASN A 448 1.04 -9.63 36.49
N VAL A 449 -0.02 -10.44 36.68
CA VAL A 449 0.03 -11.91 36.62
C VAL A 449 0.47 -12.40 35.23
N MET A 450 0.03 -11.73 34.14
CA MET A 450 0.40 -12.13 32.80
C MET A 450 1.92 -11.97 32.58
N GLY A 451 2.48 -10.83 32.96
CA GLY A 451 3.93 -10.58 32.89
C GLY A 451 4.73 -11.56 33.75
N ALA A 452 4.28 -11.79 34.98
CA ALA A 452 4.89 -12.76 35.89
C ALA A 452 4.85 -14.20 35.35
N SER A 453 3.72 -14.61 34.74
CA SER A 453 3.63 -15.91 34.06
C SER A 453 4.63 -16.06 32.90
N LYS A 454 4.84 -15.00 32.13
CA LYS A 454 5.85 -14.99 31.05
C LYS A 454 7.29 -15.02 31.60
N ARG A 455 7.53 -14.34 32.73
CA ARG A 455 8.82 -14.46 33.43
C ARG A 455 9.13 -15.88 33.86
N ILE A 456 8.15 -16.58 34.45
CA ILE A 456 8.29 -18.00 34.79
C ILE A 456 8.57 -18.85 33.52
N CYS A 457 7.93 -18.54 32.40
CA CYS A 457 8.25 -19.21 31.10
C CYS A 457 9.70 -19.01 30.69
N GLU A 458 10.26 -17.80 30.84
CA GLU A 458 11.68 -17.52 30.56
C GLU A 458 12.62 -18.32 31.49
N MET A 459 12.27 -18.43 32.76
CA MET A 459 13.03 -19.26 33.72
C MET A 459 12.99 -20.75 33.33
N ILE A 460 11.86 -21.28 32.84
CA ILE A 460 11.75 -22.64 32.28
C ILE A 460 12.73 -22.79 31.07
N ILE A 461 12.76 -21.85 30.15
CA ILE A 461 13.64 -21.84 28.97
C ILE A 461 15.11 -21.90 29.41
N GLN A 462 15.51 -21.08 30.40
CA GLN A 462 16.88 -21.07 30.89
C GLN A 462 17.27 -22.36 31.58
N THR A 463 16.40 -22.91 32.47
CA THR A 463 16.65 -24.18 33.17
C THR A 463 16.85 -25.33 32.18
N PHE A 464 16.03 -25.43 31.13
CA PHE A 464 16.20 -26.48 30.11
C PHE A 464 17.40 -26.20 29.21
N GLY A 465 17.67 -24.94 28.90
CA GLY A 465 18.80 -24.53 28.05
C GLY A 465 20.17 -24.94 28.64
N HIS A 466 20.29 -25.05 29.97
CA HIS A 466 21.55 -25.48 30.63
C HIS A 466 21.81 -26.99 30.54
N HIS A 467 20.77 -27.82 30.37
CA HIS A 467 20.88 -29.28 30.50
C HIS A 467 20.54 -30.03 29.19
N SER A 468 19.87 -29.40 28.25
CA SER A 468 19.41 -30.01 27.02
C SER A 468 20.37 -29.81 25.84
N LYS A 469 20.25 -30.69 24.86
CA LYS A 469 20.88 -30.51 23.53
C LYS A 469 20.07 -29.58 22.62
N THR A 470 18.80 -29.33 22.98
CA THR A 470 17.94 -28.39 22.28
C THR A 470 18.34 -26.96 22.62
N GLU A 471 18.52 -26.12 21.64
CA GLU A 471 18.82 -24.69 21.82
C GLU A 471 17.52 -23.97 22.22
N PHE A 472 17.24 -23.92 23.54
CA PHE A 472 16.10 -23.21 24.09
C PHE A 472 16.41 -21.73 24.26
N VAL A 473 15.61 -20.86 23.63
CA VAL A 473 15.76 -19.40 23.73
C VAL A 473 14.41 -18.70 23.89
N ALA A 474 14.43 -17.50 24.44
CA ALA A 474 13.27 -16.61 24.51
C ALA A 474 13.56 -15.31 23.77
N VAL A 475 12.52 -14.69 23.17
CA VAL A 475 12.62 -13.40 22.50
C VAL A 475 11.60 -12.44 23.11
N ARG A 476 12.09 -11.34 23.70
CA ARG A 476 11.29 -10.25 24.25
C ARG A 476 11.11 -9.13 23.27
N PHE A 477 9.92 -8.62 23.16
CA PHE A 477 9.60 -7.36 22.49
C PHE A 477 8.37 -6.71 23.12
N GLY A 478 8.16 -5.42 22.83
CA GLY A 478 7.06 -4.63 23.36
C GLY A 478 5.75 -4.84 22.59
N ASN A 479 4.96 -3.77 22.43
CA ASN A 479 3.68 -3.92 21.75
C ASN A 479 3.86 -3.99 20.23
N VAL A 480 2.98 -4.73 19.58
CA VAL A 480 2.90 -4.81 18.13
C VAL A 480 1.63 -4.16 17.62
N LEU A 481 1.74 -3.44 16.49
CA LEU A 481 0.64 -2.71 15.88
C LEU A 481 -0.42 -3.66 15.33
N GLY A 482 -1.68 -3.28 15.48
CA GLY A 482 -2.79 -3.98 14.84
C GLY A 482 -3.07 -5.40 15.37
N SER A 483 -2.39 -5.85 16.45
CA SER A 483 -2.66 -7.17 17.03
C SER A 483 -4.06 -7.23 17.64
N ASN A 484 -4.69 -8.42 17.59
CA ASN A 484 -6.04 -8.65 18.11
C ASN A 484 -6.17 -8.18 19.57
N GLY A 485 -7.21 -7.35 19.85
CA GLY A 485 -7.48 -6.78 21.15
C GLY A 485 -6.48 -5.72 21.64
N SER A 486 -5.62 -5.20 20.75
CA SER A 486 -4.73 -4.07 21.07
C SER A 486 -5.45 -2.72 21.01
N VAL A 487 -4.75 -1.65 21.41
CA VAL A 487 -5.29 -0.30 21.53
C VAL A 487 -5.81 0.28 20.23
N ILE A 488 -5.19 0.01 19.08
CA ILE A 488 -5.59 0.54 17.78
C ILE A 488 -6.95 0.02 17.32
N PRO A 489 -7.21 -1.30 17.24
CA PRO A 489 -8.55 -1.83 16.96
C PRO A 489 -9.61 -1.33 17.95
N LEU A 490 -9.25 -1.18 19.23
CA LEU A 490 -10.17 -0.64 20.23
C LEU A 490 -10.57 0.80 19.90
N PHE A 491 -9.60 1.68 19.61
CA PHE A 491 -9.86 3.07 19.25
C PHE A 491 -10.69 3.18 17.99
N LYS A 492 -10.37 2.42 16.93
CA LYS A 492 -11.18 2.38 15.70
C LYS A 492 -12.63 2.01 15.99
N LYS A 493 -12.87 0.95 16.76
CA LYS A 493 -14.21 0.54 17.14
C LYS A 493 -14.95 1.58 17.98
N GLN A 494 -14.26 2.28 18.89
CA GLN A 494 -14.85 3.36 19.68
C GLN A 494 -15.23 4.55 18.79
N ILE A 495 -14.39 4.91 17.84
CA ILE A 495 -14.66 5.99 16.86
C ILE A 495 -15.86 5.63 15.97
N GLU A 496 -15.91 4.41 15.45
CA GLU A 496 -17.03 3.90 14.64
C GLU A 496 -18.37 3.96 15.39
N ASN A 497 -18.33 3.78 16.71
CA ASN A 497 -19.50 3.89 17.58
C ASN A 497 -19.81 5.33 18.05
N GLY A 498 -19.11 6.35 17.57
CA GLY A 498 -19.31 7.75 17.95
C GLY A 498 -18.57 8.19 19.22
N GLY A 499 -17.65 7.39 19.74
CA GLY A 499 -16.85 7.67 20.93
C GLY A 499 -17.53 7.30 22.26
N PRO A 500 -16.97 7.71 23.40
CA PRO A 500 -15.64 8.32 23.56
C PRO A 500 -14.50 7.37 23.30
N VAL A 501 -13.32 7.91 22.91
CA VAL A 501 -12.06 7.16 22.90
C VAL A 501 -11.48 7.16 24.32
N THR A 502 -11.19 5.98 24.87
CA THR A 502 -10.72 5.84 26.25
C THR A 502 -9.21 5.61 26.31
N VAL A 503 -8.49 6.52 26.97
CA VAL A 503 -7.05 6.43 27.25
C VAL A 503 -6.87 6.24 28.75
N THR A 504 -5.98 5.33 29.18
CA THR A 504 -5.82 5.03 30.60
C THR A 504 -5.13 6.15 31.39
N HIS A 505 -4.16 6.84 30.80
CA HIS A 505 -3.50 7.99 31.42
C HIS A 505 -2.95 8.93 30.35
N PRO A 506 -2.96 10.28 30.55
CA PRO A 506 -2.45 11.22 29.56
C PRO A 506 -0.97 11.07 29.21
N ASP A 507 -0.14 10.62 30.17
CA ASP A 507 1.29 10.46 30.00
C ASP A 507 1.74 9.02 29.71
N ILE A 508 0.79 8.11 29.46
CA ILE A 508 1.13 6.73 29.18
C ILE A 508 1.85 6.61 27.83
N ILE A 509 3.00 5.94 27.86
CA ILE A 509 3.80 5.66 26.66
C ILE A 509 3.93 4.17 26.43
N ARG A 510 4.08 3.78 25.18
CA ARG A 510 4.36 2.41 24.75
C ARG A 510 5.33 2.42 23.57
N TYR A 511 6.12 1.36 23.50
CA TYR A 511 6.91 1.07 22.33
C TYR A 511 6.07 0.27 21.34
N PHE A 512 6.22 0.57 20.04
CA PHE A 512 5.49 -0.14 19.00
C PHE A 512 6.41 -0.62 17.89
N MET A 513 6.10 -1.79 17.37
CA MET A 513 6.74 -2.43 16.23
C MET A 513 5.65 -2.99 15.30
N THR A 514 5.90 -3.11 14.02
CA THR A 514 4.96 -3.83 13.14
C THR A 514 5.06 -5.34 13.40
N ILE A 515 3.98 -6.09 13.13
CA ILE A 515 4.01 -7.55 13.30
C ILE A 515 5.02 -8.21 12.39
N PRO A 516 5.11 -7.88 11.07
CA PRO A 516 6.14 -8.45 10.20
C PRO A 516 7.56 -8.18 10.67
N GLU A 517 7.84 -6.95 11.13
CA GLU A 517 9.15 -6.57 11.66
C GLU A 517 9.51 -7.40 12.91
N ALA A 518 8.61 -7.49 13.89
CA ALA A 518 8.82 -8.27 15.09
C ALA A 518 9.14 -9.74 14.76
N VAL A 519 8.37 -10.32 13.84
CA VAL A 519 8.56 -11.72 13.44
C VAL A 519 9.86 -11.93 12.68
N SER A 520 10.24 -11.03 11.79
CA SER A 520 11.52 -11.10 11.09
C SER A 520 12.71 -11.10 12.07
N LEU A 521 12.66 -10.23 13.09
CA LEU A 521 13.67 -10.19 14.14
C LEU A 521 13.63 -11.43 15.06
N VAL A 522 12.45 -11.99 15.34
CA VAL A 522 12.31 -13.26 16.08
C VAL A 522 12.96 -14.41 15.32
N LEU A 523 12.72 -14.51 14.03
CA LEU A 523 13.32 -15.53 13.18
C LEU A 523 14.86 -15.39 13.15
N GLN A 524 15.35 -14.16 13.05
CA GLN A 524 16.79 -13.90 13.08
C GLN A 524 17.39 -14.16 14.47
N ALA A 525 16.74 -13.77 15.57
CA ALA A 525 17.16 -14.13 16.93
C ALA A 525 17.22 -15.65 17.08
N GLY A 526 16.23 -16.37 16.51
CA GLY A 526 16.27 -17.82 16.41
C GLY A 526 17.52 -18.34 15.72
N ALA A 527 18.05 -17.70 14.67
CA ALA A 527 19.29 -18.13 14.01
C ALA A 527 20.52 -17.95 14.90
N TYR A 528 20.54 -17.00 15.82
CA TYR A 528 21.64 -16.75 16.76
C TYR A 528 21.61 -17.62 18.01
N ALA A 529 20.57 -18.44 18.20
CA ALA A 529 20.38 -19.28 19.39
C ALA A 529 21.57 -20.23 19.61
N LYS A 530 22.01 -20.34 20.88
CA LYS A 530 23.03 -21.28 21.35
C LYS A 530 22.56 -22.06 22.57
N GLY A 531 21.46 -21.64 23.21
CA GLY A 531 20.81 -22.24 24.37
C GLY A 531 20.88 -21.39 25.63
N GLY A 532 19.71 -21.11 26.22
CA GLY A 532 19.56 -20.34 27.47
C GLY A 532 19.47 -18.82 27.30
N GLU A 533 19.62 -18.27 26.06
CA GLU A 533 19.59 -16.84 25.85
C GLU A 533 18.15 -16.28 25.92
N ILE A 534 18.07 -15.05 26.43
CA ILE A 534 16.90 -14.19 26.30
C ILE A 534 17.29 -13.05 25.35
N PHE A 535 16.79 -13.11 24.11
CA PHE A 535 16.97 -12.04 23.15
C PHE A 535 15.99 -10.91 23.41
N ILE A 536 16.44 -9.67 23.19
CA ILE A 536 15.68 -8.44 23.41
C ILE A 536 15.71 -7.65 22.13
N LEU A 537 14.54 -7.36 21.59
CA LEU A 537 14.42 -6.59 20.34
C LEU A 537 14.40 -5.09 20.64
N GLU A 538 15.18 -4.33 19.87
CA GLU A 538 15.16 -2.87 19.91
C GLU A 538 13.81 -2.32 19.44
N MET A 539 13.13 -1.58 20.29
CA MET A 539 11.76 -1.11 20.05
C MET A 539 11.70 0.29 19.45
N GLY A 540 12.82 0.99 19.30
CA GLY A 540 12.89 2.36 18.81
C GLY A 540 12.25 3.38 19.75
N GLU A 541 11.70 4.46 19.19
CA GLU A 541 11.17 5.58 19.96
C GLU A 541 9.83 5.27 20.65
N PRO A 542 9.63 5.74 21.89
CA PRO A 542 8.38 5.57 22.60
C PRO A 542 7.27 6.47 22.06
N VAL A 543 6.04 5.98 22.03
CA VAL A 543 4.85 6.68 21.52
C VAL A 543 3.87 6.97 22.65
N LYS A 544 3.44 8.24 22.77
CA LYS A 544 2.34 8.62 23.67
C LYS A 544 1.00 8.11 23.13
N ILE A 545 0.28 7.35 23.96
CA ILE A 545 -1.02 6.77 23.57
C ILE A 545 -2.06 7.85 23.31
N LEU A 546 -2.00 8.98 24.01
CA LEU A 546 -2.87 10.13 23.77
C LEU A 546 -2.68 10.72 22.35
N ASP A 547 -1.43 10.86 21.92
CA ASP A 547 -1.13 11.38 20.58
C ASP A 547 -1.57 10.38 19.49
N LEU A 548 -1.37 9.09 19.74
CA LEU A 548 -1.88 8.02 18.87
C LEU A 548 -3.42 8.08 18.76
N ALA A 549 -4.12 8.26 19.87
CA ALA A 549 -5.59 8.40 19.89
C ALA A 549 -6.05 9.60 19.05
N LYS A 550 -5.45 10.78 19.28
CA LYS A 550 -5.74 11.99 18.52
C LYS A 550 -5.53 11.79 17.01
N ASN A 551 -4.44 11.13 16.65
CA ASN A 551 -4.10 10.88 15.25
C ASN A 551 -5.07 9.89 14.58
N ILE A 552 -5.48 8.83 15.27
CA ILE A 552 -6.48 7.89 14.76
C ILE A 552 -7.84 8.57 14.56
N ILE A 553 -8.28 9.42 15.50
CA ILE A 553 -9.52 10.21 15.37
C ILE A 553 -9.45 11.10 14.11
N ARG A 554 -8.34 11.82 13.90
CA ARG A 554 -8.14 12.67 12.73
C ARG A 554 -8.11 11.87 11.42
N LEU A 555 -7.41 10.75 11.38
CA LEU A 555 -7.39 9.85 10.21
C LEU A 555 -8.78 9.30 9.88
N SER A 556 -9.64 9.16 10.88
CA SER A 556 -11.03 8.76 10.71
C SER A 556 -11.94 9.92 10.22
N GLY A 557 -11.37 11.13 10.00
CA GLY A 557 -12.10 12.30 9.52
C GLY A 557 -12.81 13.11 10.60
N PHE A 558 -12.48 12.90 11.87
CA PHE A 558 -13.09 13.60 13.00
C PHE A 558 -12.09 14.52 13.70
N VAL A 559 -12.61 15.53 14.43
CA VAL A 559 -11.80 16.44 15.24
C VAL A 559 -11.80 15.94 16.69
N PRO A 560 -10.61 15.66 17.29
CA PRO A 560 -10.51 15.28 18.70
C PRO A 560 -11.18 16.31 19.61
N ASP A 561 -11.83 15.82 20.66
CA ASP A 561 -12.54 16.58 21.70
C ASP A 561 -13.76 17.41 21.22
N ARG A 562 -13.90 17.62 19.90
CA ARG A 562 -15.09 18.28 19.31
C ARG A 562 -16.10 17.25 18.80
N ASP A 563 -15.66 16.34 17.93
CA ASP A 563 -16.53 15.34 17.29
C ASP A 563 -16.47 14.00 18.06
N ILE A 564 -15.29 13.62 18.52
CA ILE A 564 -15.03 12.42 19.32
C ILE A 564 -14.28 12.84 20.59
N LYS A 565 -14.90 12.67 21.76
CA LYS A 565 -14.29 12.95 23.07
C LYS A 565 -13.20 11.93 23.39
N ILE A 566 -12.15 12.40 24.08
CA ILE A 566 -11.13 11.54 24.68
C ILE A 566 -11.35 11.55 26.20
N GLU A 567 -11.54 10.39 26.78
CA GLU A 567 -11.76 10.22 28.23
C GLU A 567 -10.62 9.44 28.87
N PHE A 568 -10.25 9.81 30.10
CA PHE A 568 -9.22 9.14 30.87
C PHE A 568 -9.86 8.20 31.89
N SER A 569 -9.61 6.89 31.72
CA SER A 569 -10.21 5.87 32.57
C SER A 569 -9.43 5.57 33.86
N GLY A 570 -8.23 6.12 34.03
CA GLY A 570 -7.27 5.71 35.04
C GLY A 570 -6.48 4.45 34.64
N LEU A 571 -5.30 4.27 35.23
CA LEU A 571 -4.49 3.07 35.00
C LEU A 571 -5.23 1.82 35.50
N ARG A 572 -5.18 0.75 34.73
CA ARG A 572 -5.77 -0.54 35.10
C ARG A 572 -4.90 -1.25 36.14
N PRO A 573 -5.47 -2.15 36.96
CA PRO A 573 -4.66 -2.98 37.86
C PRO A 573 -3.53 -3.69 37.08
N GLY A 574 -2.31 -3.56 37.60
CA GLY A 574 -1.12 -4.14 36.97
C GLY A 574 -0.58 -3.40 35.73
N GLU A 575 -1.17 -2.27 35.31
CA GLU A 575 -0.69 -1.49 34.16
C GLU A 575 0.40 -0.51 34.58
N LYS A 576 1.56 -0.54 33.90
CA LYS A 576 2.66 0.42 34.07
C LYS A 576 2.43 1.70 33.26
N LEU A 577 2.84 2.84 33.79
CA LEU A 577 2.89 4.10 33.03
C LEU A 577 3.94 4.02 31.90
N TYR A 578 5.10 3.43 32.20
CA TYR A 578 6.22 3.20 31.28
C TYR A 578 6.58 1.71 31.32
N GLU A 579 6.81 1.10 30.17
CA GLU A 579 7.29 -0.28 30.06
C GLU A 579 8.82 -0.32 29.99
N GLU A 580 9.42 -1.31 30.63
CA GLU A 580 10.86 -1.55 30.67
C GLU A 580 11.21 -2.71 29.76
N LEU A 581 12.24 -2.59 28.94
CA LEU A 581 12.71 -3.67 28.07
C LEU A 581 13.70 -4.59 28.77
N LEU A 582 14.37 -4.08 29.80
CA LEU A 582 15.45 -4.72 30.56
C LEU A 582 15.28 -4.54 32.05
N MET A 583 15.80 -5.48 32.84
CA MET A 583 16.14 -5.26 34.24
C MET A 583 17.52 -4.64 34.37
N GLU A 584 17.75 -3.78 35.38
CA GLU A 584 19.05 -3.14 35.63
C GLU A 584 20.19 -4.17 35.77
N GLU A 585 19.88 -5.37 36.28
CA GLU A 585 20.84 -6.45 36.53
C GLU A 585 21.14 -7.28 35.25
N GLU A 586 20.28 -7.23 34.22
CA GLU A 586 20.39 -8.11 33.06
C GLU A 586 21.46 -7.69 32.06
N GLY A 587 22.03 -6.50 32.08
CA GLY A 587 23.09 -6.02 31.17
C GLY A 587 22.89 -6.51 29.71
N LEU A 588 23.31 -5.75 28.74
CA LEU A 588 23.18 -6.11 27.32
C LEU A 588 24.49 -6.64 26.74
N ARG A 589 24.37 -7.65 25.84
CA ARG A 589 25.41 -8.00 24.89
C ARG A 589 24.85 -7.80 23.48
N ASP A 590 25.65 -7.19 22.62
CA ASP A 590 25.27 -6.99 21.22
C ASP A 590 25.38 -8.29 20.44
N THR A 591 24.57 -8.39 19.39
CA THR A 591 24.69 -9.40 18.34
C THR A 591 25.20 -8.73 17.05
N ASP A 592 25.35 -9.51 15.99
CA ASP A 592 25.68 -8.98 14.65
C ASP A 592 24.60 -8.04 14.11
N ASN A 593 23.36 -8.17 14.61
CA ASN A 593 22.28 -7.25 14.30
C ASN A 593 22.05 -6.27 15.46
N LYS A 594 22.26 -4.98 15.21
CA LYS A 594 22.07 -3.89 16.19
C LYS A 594 20.67 -3.77 16.79
N LEU A 595 19.69 -4.46 16.21
CA LEU A 595 18.30 -4.48 16.69
C LEU A 595 17.99 -5.70 17.57
N ILE A 596 18.97 -6.58 17.78
CA ILE A 596 18.82 -7.79 18.58
C ILE A 596 19.94 -7.82 19.62
N HIS A 597 19.58 -7.76 20.87
CA HIS A 597 20.51 -7.85 22.00
C HIS A 597 20.28 -9.13 22.81
N ILE A 598 21.25 -9.55 23.58
CA ILE A 598 21.16 -10.69 24.48
C ILE A 598 21.22 -10.17 25.91
N GLY A 599 20.19 -10.45 26.72
CA GLY A 599 20.19 -10.25 28.16
C GLY A 599 21.06 -11.31 28.87
N ARG A 600 21.62 -10.96 30.00
CA ARG A 600 22.32 -11.94 30.84
C ARG A 600 21.32 -12.94 31.40
N ALA A 601 21.77 -14.19 31.55
CA ALA A 601 21.01 -15.22 32.22
C ALA A 601 20.75 -14.83 33.69
N ILE A 602 19.59 -15.17 34.19
CA ILE A 602 19.20 -14.93 35.57
C ILE A 602 19.87 -15.99 36.43
N GLU A 603 20.57 -15.55 37.47
CA GLU A 603 21.04 -16.46 38.48
C GLU A 603 19.85 -16.96 39.33
N MET A 604 19.60 -18.27 39.29
CA MET A 604 18.53 -18.91 40.06
C MET A 604 18.96 -20.27 40.59
N ASP A 605 18.44 -20.64 41.73
CA ASP A 605 18.54 -22.00 42.24
C ASP A 605 17.54 -22.90 41.50
N GLU A 606 18.05 -23.72 40.59
CA GLU A 606 17.24 -24.52 39.66
C GLU A 606 16.42 -25.60 40.40
N ASP A 607 16.94 -26.21 41.48
CA ASP A 607 16.23 -27.25 42.19
C ASP A 607 15.07 -26.65 42.98
N LYS A 608 15.31 -25.49 43.60
CA LYS A 608 14.28 -24.70 44.24
C LYS A 608 13.20 -24.28 43.24
N PHE A 609 13.63 -23.75 42.08
CA PHE A 609 12.70 -23.35 41.03
C PHE A 609 11.83 -24.49 40.53
N LYS A 610 12.38 -25.69 40.31
CA LYS A 610 11.61 -26.89 39.88
C LYS A 610 10.54 -27.25 40.91
N SER A 611 10.88 -27.25 42.20
CA SER A 611 9.91 -27.53 43.26
C SER A 611 8.81 -26.48 43.32
N GLU A 612 9.15 -25.20 43.24
CA GLU A 612 8.17 -24.11 43.25
C GLU A 612 7.30 -24.09 41.99
N LEU A 613 7.86 -24.50 40.83
CA LEU A 613 7.13 -24.64 39.58
C LEU A 613 6.07 -25.75 39.65
N GLU A 614 6.40 -26.89 40.26
CA GLU A 614 5.45 -27.97 40.45
C GLU A 614 4.33 -27.55 41.43
N GLU A 615 4.69 -26.90 42.54
CA GLU A 615 3.73 -26.36 43.51
C GLU A 615 2.71 -25.39 42.84
N ILE A 616 3.18 -24.42 42.05
CA ILE A 616 2.27 -23.43 41.41
C ILE A 616 1.39 -24.07 40.33
N ILE A 617 1.90 -25.05 39.59
CA ILE A 617 1.10 -25.81 38.63
C ILE A 617 -0.02 -26.58 39.33
N GLU A 618 0.25 -27.25 40.43
CA GLU A 618 -0.76 -27.97 41.22
C GLU A 618 -1.80 -27.01 41.81
N LEU A 619 -1.35 -25.89 42.38
CA LEU A 619 -2.24 -24.84 42.91
C LEU A 619 -3.17 -24.30 41.84
N ALA A 620 -2.73 -24.18 40.61
CA ALA A 620 -3.57 -23.66 39.51
C ALA A 620 -4.80 -24.56 39.25
N PHE A 621 -4.75 -25.85 39.55
CA PHE A 621 -5.87 -26.78 39.38
C PHE A 621 -6.71 -26.97 40.67
N THR A 622 -6.10 -26.86 41.83
CA THR A 622 -6.72 -27.21 43.10
C THR A 622 -7.27 -26.00 43.85
N GLU A 623 -6.70 -24.83 43.61
CA GLU A 623 -7.01 -23.63 44.38
C GLU A 623 -7.89 -22.65 43.57
N PRO A 624 -9.13 -22.37 44.01
CA PRO A 624 -9.99 -21.38 43.35
C PRO A 624 -9.60 -19.93 43.68
N SER A 625 -8.82 -19.72 44.77
CA SER A 625 -8.41 -18.38 45.20
C SER A 625 -7.24 -17.86 44.35
N GLY A 626 -7.48 -16.77 43.64
CA GLY A 626 -6.40 -16.07 42.89
C GLY A 626 -5.27 -15.55 43.80
N GLU A 627 -5.52 -15.31 45.09
CA GLU A 627 -4.53 -14.75 46.01
C GLU A 627 -3.40 -15.72 46.31
N LYS A 628 -3.71 -17.00 46.60
CA LYS A 628 -2.66 -18.00 46.79
C LYS A 628 -1.78 -18.22 45.56
N ILE A 629 -2.34 -18.06 44.37
CA ILE A 629 -1.58 -18.12 43.15
C ILE A 629 -0.63 -16.91 43.05
N ARG A 630 -1.08 -15.70 43.42
CA ARG A 630 -0.23 -14.51 43.47
C ARG A 630 0.89 -14.67 44.51
N GLU A 631 0.62 -15.23 45.66
CA GLU A 631 1.62 -15.56 46.69
C GLU A 631 2.69 -16.51 46.12
N ALA A 632 2.26 -17.60 45.46
CA ALA A 632 3.19 -18.51 44.79
C ALA A 632 4.02 -17.83 43.68
N ILE A 633 3.39 -16.93 42.90
CA ILE A 633 4.11 -16.13 41.92
C ILE A 633 5.18 -15.25 42.60
N ARG A 634 4.85 -14.55 43.72
CA ARG A 634 5.82 -13.71 44.46
C ARG A 634 7.02 -14.50 44.98
N LYS A 635 6.79 -15.78 45.33
CA LYS A 635 7.85 -16.69 45.79
C LYS A 635 8.81 -17.06 44.66
N ILE A 636 8.29 -17.37 43.45
CA ILE A 636 9.08 -17.74 42.25
C ILE A 636 9.72 -16.53 41.60
N VAL A 637 8.99 -15.42 41.52
CA VAL A 637 9.42 -14.16 40.86
C VAL A 637 9.47 -13.04 41.92
N PRO A 638 10.58 -12.86 42.62
CA PRO A 638 10.70 -11.86 43.68
C PRO A 638 10.50 -10.42 43.19
N THR A 639 10.73 -10.16 41.91
CA THR A 639 10.53 -8.84 41.29
C THR A 639 9.06 -8.55 40.97
N TYR A 640 8.14 -9.50 41.20
CA TYR A 640 6.70 -9.29 40.98
C TYR A 640 6.11 -8.35 42.03
N LYS A 641 5.55 -7.22 41.57
CA LYS A 641 5.02 -6.12 42.40
C LYS A 641 3.47 -6.07 42.41
N GLY A 642 2.79 -7.10 41.88
CA GLY A 642 1.33 -7.17 41.82
C GLY A 642 0.67 -7.83 43.03
#